data_5e3fb79bb1597ce9bc9bc8b9c8387a46
#
_entry.id   5e3fb79bb1597ce9bc9bc8b9c8387a46
#
_cell.length_a   1.000
_cell.length_b   1.000
_cell.length_c   1.000
_cell.angle_alpha   90.00
_cell.angle_beta   90.00
_cell.angle_gamma   90.00
#
_symmetry.space_group_name_H-M   'P 1'
#
loop_
_entity.id
_entity.type
_entity.pdbx_description
1 polymer ?
#
loop_
_entity_poly.entity_id
_entity_poly.type
_entity_poly.pdbx_seq_one_letter_code
_entity_poly.pdbx_strand_id
1 'polypeptide(L)'
;MDLTRRSFVKASAVAMATAAAAGTLSTMVACSDDEQGQGPGQDPSASATERYTSVCRFCGNGCGVICEVQDNRLVSVMGDPLNQSNKGLNCVKGYYLAHLLYGDDRLTKPLIRDDVSTKGTEEGLREASWDEALELVAGKLKETWEKDKTRLAFWGSGQQPITEGYILSKFWKAGLLSNNIDPNARLCMASAVVGFMNVFQTDEPAGCYSDLDYADVFVTWGANMAEAHPVLYSRLTARKLNDEKVRHYDLGTVRTRTSATADKLMLFTPGTDLAIANCIANYLVSNNLYNEDFVADHCQFKAGTEDIGNAYEDGYDASDVGKAVNDVWPITFEEYAERLSEYTFEYTSELSGVSVEDLKELAEVFADPDLKVMSLWTMGVNQHNRGTWMNHNIYNIHLLSGKISKPGCGPFSLTGQPTACGTAREVGTFSHRLPADLVVNNPQHRRFTEAIWDLPVGYLDEIENPGFHTVKIFREMSKGNIDFLWSAHNNWAVSMPNLTRFLGRDGKNEGINDTFIVINEVYPTLSTQYANVVLPAALWVEREGQFGNAERRTGVFEKAVDPPGEAKWDVWILLQVAKRVLEGKQIGNDDAFDHLFGFIWDKEKDDFIGNARETNRAIWEEYRIFSNPTLNERAQAINNNDSGDFPGKLKMEAKQLAPYDVYLEQHGLTWPVREVDGKWLPTLWRFANGPQEEGYDEVGITQYGTEGLAEDISFYKTADGKPSVVFRPYEPPAESPDEEYPFWFCTGRLLEHWHTGSMTRRISELNRALPEALLDINPADCKKLGIADGDRVKVSSRHGSFEIRVSTAGRTEPPEGMLFAPFFAKESLVNLAVHDYYCPLSKEPDYKKTCVKIEKV
;
A
#
# COMPACT_ATOMS: atom_id res chain seq x y z
N MET A 1 10.30 2.55 46.84
CA MET A 1 11.06 2.16 45.66
C MET A 1 10.37 2.85 44.49
N ASP A 2 10.94 3.94 44.02
CA ASP A 2 10.44 4.61 42.84
C ASP A 2 10.82 3.83 41.59
N LEU A 3 9.85 3.12 41.02
CA LEU A 3 9.99 2.45 39.72
C LEU A 3 9.94 3.52 38.63
N THR A 4 11.06 3.81 38.04
CA THR A 4 11.09 4.67 36.86
C THR A 4 10.30 4.01 35.71
N ARG A 5 9.69 4.80 34.80
CA ARG A 5 9.01 4.31 33.57
C ARG A 5 9.86 3.27 32.80
N ARG A 6 11.18 3.45 32.80
CA ARG A 6 12.16 2.55 32.19
C ARG A 6 12.21 1.16 32.85
N SER A 7 12.11 1.12 34.18
CA SER A 7 12.10 -0.13 34.96
C SER A 7 10.80 -0.91 34.75
N PHE A 8 9.67 -0.20 34.60
CA PHE A 8 8.37 -0.82 34.31
C PHE A 8 8.32 -1.46 32.92
N VAL A 9 8.83 -0.77 31.89
CA VAL A 9 8.89 -1.31 30.52
C VAL A 9 9.86 -2.49 30.41
N LYS A 10 11.03 -2.43 31.09
CA LYS A 10 11.96 -3.59 31.15
C LYS A 10 11.32 -4.79 31.87
N ALA A 11 10.58 -4.58 32.94
CA ALA A 11 9.90 -5.65 33.66
C ALA A 11 8.75 -6.26 32.82
N SER A 12 8.03 -5.45 32.07
CA SER A 12 6.95 -5.92 31.16
C SER A 12 7.50 -6.70 29.95
N ALA A 13 8.64 -6.29 29.39
CA ALA A 13 9.30 -7.01 28.30
C ALA A 13 9.86 -8.37 28.76
N VAL A 14 10.45 -8.43 29.95
CA VAL A 14 10.95 -9.69 30.55
C VAL A 14 9.80 -10.61 30.93
N ALA A 15 8.66 -10.08 31.42
CA ALA A 15 7.49 -10.89 31.73
C ALA A 15 6.81 -11.47 30.47
N MET A 16 6.83 -10.75 29.34
CA MET A 16 6.34 -11.29 28.06
C MET A 16 7.28 -12.34 27.46
N ALA A 17 8.60 -12.15 27.59
CA ALA A 17 9.59 -13.13 27.13
C ALA A 17 9.55 -14.43 27.96
N THR A 18 9.34 -14.33 29.28
CA THR A 18 9.20 -15.51 30.16
C THR A 18 7.88 -16.24 29.95
N ALA A 19 6.80 -15.55 29.59
CA ALA A 19 5.52 -16.19 29.23
C ALA A 19 5.60 -16.94 27.88
N ALA A 20 6.33 -16.40 26.93
CA ALA A 20 6.61 -17.09 25.64
C ALA A 20 7.51 -18.32 25.84
N ALA A 21 8.54 -18.23 26.69
CA ALA A 21 9.42 -19.36 27.03
C ALA A 21 8.70 -20.47 27.83
N ALA A 22 7.76 -20.10 28.71
CA ALA A 22 6.98 -21.08 29.48
C ALA A 22 5.97 -21.86 28.60
N GLY A 23 5.47 -21.24 27.50
CA GLY A 23 4.61 -21.91 26.53
C GLY A 23 5.32 -22.96 25.69
N THR A 24 6.60 -22.79 25.44
CA THR A 24 7.41 -23.74 24.65
C THR A 24 7.97 -24.92 25.46
N LEU A 25 8.10 -24.77 26.77
CA LEU A 25 8.58 -25.86 27.61
C LEU A 25 7.52 -26.95 27.92
N SER A 26 6.24 -26.65 27.73
CA SER A 26 5.17 -27.64 27.97
C SER A 26 4.96 -28.64 26.83
N THR A 27 5.63 -28.46 25.68
CA THR A 27 5.51 -29.37 24.53
C THR A 27 6.73 -30.28 24.29
N MET A 28 7.82 -30.14 25.07
CA MET A 28 9.03 -30.97 24.94
C MET A 28 9.20 -32.06 26.02
N VAL A 29 8.18 -32.32 26.83
CA VAL A 29 8.23 -33.41 27.84
C VAL A 29 7.13 -34.43 27.54
N ALA A 30 7.22 -35.08 26.39
CA ALA A 30 6.43 -36.27 26.11
C ALA A 30 7.15 -37.23 25.15
N CYS A 31 8.34 -37.72 25.59
CA CYS A 31 8.91 -38.98 25.09
C CYS A 31 9.80 -39.56 26.21
N SER A 32 9.22 -40.26 27.13
CA SER A 32 9.86 -41.38 27.82
C SER A 32 8.75 -42.29 28.34
N ASP A 33 8.80 -43.53 27.90
CA ASP A 33 7.94 -44.62 28.35
C ASP A 33 8.05 -44.78 29.88
N ASP A 34 6.92 -44.83 30.57
CA ASP A 34 6.46 -45.92 31.39
C ASP A 34 5.39 -45.46 32.39
N GLU A 35 4.31 -46.33 32.44
CA GLU A 35 3.35 -46.62 33.51
C GLU A 35 2.33 -45.56 34.00
N GLN A 36 1.10 -45.86 33.62
CA GLN A 36 -0.17 -45.81 34.39
C GLN A 36 -0.39 -44.69 35.40
N GLY A 37 -1.06 -43.63 34.93
CA GLY A 37 -1.82 -42.71 35.74
C GLY A 37 -2.97 -42.14 34.93
N GLN A 38 -4.23 -42.50 35.24
CA GLN A 38 -5.45 -41.93 34.63
C GLN A 38 -5.49 -40.42 34.93
N GLY A 39 -5.14 -39.60 33.94
CA GLY A 39 -5.44 -38.16 33.91
C GLY A 39 -6.94 -37.94 33.58
N PRO A 40 -7.51 -36.75 33.86
CA PRO A 40 -8.93 -36.50 33.59
C PRO A 40 -9.17 -36.65 32.09
N GLY A 41 -10.20 -37.48 31.79
CA GLY A 41 -10.52 -37.92 30.45
C GLY A 41 -10.61 -36.77 29.45
N GLN A 42 -9.85 -36.90 28.35
CA GLN A 42 -10.11 -36.12 27.14
C GLN A 42 -11.51 -36.51 26.68
N ASP A 43 -12.37 -35.53 26.49
CA ASP A 43 -13.67 -35.69 25.88
C ASP A 43 -13.47 -36.28 24.48
N PRO A 44 -13.94 -37.51 24.17
CA PRO A 44 -13.74 -38.12 22.86
C PRO A 44 -14.50 -37.41 21.74
N SER A 45 -15.22 -36.34 22.04
CA SER A 45 -15.93 -35.50 21.08
C SER A 45 -15.18 -34.20 20.69
N ALA A 46 -14.00 -33.91 21.25
CA ALA A 46 -13.22 -32.76 20.84
C ALA A 46 -12.67 -32.99 19.42
N SER A 47 -13.16 -32.22 18.44
CA SER A 47 -12.64 -32.24 17.08
C SER A 47 -11.16 -31.86 17.05
N ALA A 48 -10.39 -32.48 16.17
CA ALA A 48 -8.98 -32.18 16.00
C ALA A 48 -8.80 -30.70 15.56
N THR A 49 -7.85 -30.01 16.17
CA THR A 49 -7.49 -28.65 15.76
C THR A 49 -6.52 -28.74 14.57
N GLU A 50 -6.89 -28.14 13.46
CA GLU A 50 -6.05 -28.02 12.27
C GLU A 50 -5.32 -26.68 12.31
N ARG A 51 -4.10 -26.64 11.75
CA ARG A 51 -3.27 -25.42 11.68
C ARG A 51 -2.90 -25.07 10.26
N TYR A 52 -3.09 -23.81 9.92
CA TYR A 52 -2.79 -23.25 8.58
C TYR A 52 -1.85 -22.05 8.73
N THR A 53 -0.81 -22.00 7.89
CA THR A 53 0.04 -20.82 7.76
C THR A 53 -0.69 -19.76 6.94
N SER A 54 -0.58 -18.49 7.36
CA SER A 54 -1.27 -17.39 6.70
C SER A 54 -0.53 -16.07 6.87
N VAL A 55 -1.02 -15.04 6.20
CA VAL A 55 -0.53 -13.66 6.31
C VAL A 55 -1.65 -12.76 6.76
N CYS A 56 -1.38 -11.87 7.72
CA CYS A 56 -2.34 -10.90 8.23
C CYS A 56 -2.84 -9.99 7.11
N ARG A 57 -4.16 -9.84 7.01
CA ARG A 57 -4.80 -9.09 5.94
C ARG A 57 -4.91 -7.57 6.16
N PHE A 58 -4.42 -7.02 7.28
CA PHE A 58 -4.65 -5.60 7.57
C PHE A 58 -3.65 -4.67 6.86
N CYS A 59 -2.41 -4.62 7.28
CA CYS A 59 -1.47 -3.60 6.78
C CYS A 59 -0.30 -4.19 6.01
N GLY A 60 0.43 -3.32 5.34
CA GLY A 60 1.62 -3.65 4.55
C GLY A 60 2.80 -4.21 5.34
N ASN A 61 2.68 -4.34 6.66
CA ASN A 61 3.64 -5.10 7.47
C ASN A 61 3.72 -6.56 7.02
N GLY A 62 2.58 -7.14 6.57
CA GLY A 62 2.56 -8.52 6.09
C GLY A 62 2.95 -9.55 7.15
N CYS A 63 2.49 -9.34 8.40
CA CYS A 63 2.76 -10.26 9.51
C CYS A 63 2.33 -11.68 9.17
N GLY A 64 3.24 -12.66 9.30
CA GLY A 64 2.89 -14.07 9.28
C GLY A 64 2.03 -14.44 10.49
N VAL A 65 1.02 -15.27 10.28
CA VAL A 65 0.13 -15.75 11.32
C VAL A 65 -0.15 -17.24 11.15
N ILE A 66 -0.41 -17.92 12.25
CA ILE A 66 -0.88 -19.29 12.29
C ILE A 66 -2.36 -19.26 12.68
N CYS A 67 -3.19 -19.83 11.84
CA CYS A 67 -4.63 -19.95 12.01
C CYS A 67 -4.98 -21.33 12.58
N GLU A 68 -5.74 -21.40 13.66
CA GLU A 68 -6.25 -22.65 14.23
C GLU A 68 -7.74 -22.79 13.91
N VAL A 69 -8.11 -23.93 13.34
CA VAL A 69 -9.46 -24.24 12.85
C VAL A 69 -9.99 -25.48 13.56
N GLN A 70 -11.25 -25.42 13.98
CA GLN A 70 -12.02 -26.54 14.51
C GLN A 70 -13.39 -26.54 13.84
N ASP A 71 -13.84 -27.67 13.33
CA ASP A 71 -15.17 -27.83 12.71
C ASP A 71 -15.48 -26.73 11.66
N ASN A 72 -14.54 -26.49 10.73
CA ASN A 72 -14.63 -25.43 9.71
C ASN A 72 -14.81 -23.99 10.30
N ARG A 73 -14.35 -23.77 11.53
CA ARG A 73 -14.40 -22.48 12.20
C ARG A 73 -12.99 -22.04 12.64
N LEU A 74 -12.57 -20.86 12.23
CA LEU A 74 -11.34 -20.22 12.71
C LEU A 74 -11.54 -19.80 14.18
N VAL A 75 -10.83 -20.47 15.09
CA VAL A 75 -10.98 -20.28 16.53
C VAL A 75 -9.88 -19.45 17.17
N SER A 76 -8.71 -19.43 16.55
CA SER A 76 -7.53 -18.70 17.07
C SER A 76 -6.63 -18.21 15.94
N VAL A 77 -5.97 -17.09 16.16
CA VAL A 77 -4.89 -16.57 15.31
C VAL A 77 -3.73 -16.10 16.17
N MET A 78 -2.55 -16.61 15.91
CA MET A 78 -1.33 -16.20 16.60
C MET A 78 -0.27 -15.76 15.59
N GLY A 79 0.71 -14.96 16.02
CA GLY A 79 1.84 -14.57 15.17
C GLY A 79 2.72 -15.77 14.84
N ASP A 80 3.16 -15.87 13.59
CA ASP A 80 4.08 -16.91 13.14
C ASP A 80 5.51 -16.53 13.54
N PRO A 81 6.18 -17.30 14.43
CA PRO A 81 7.54 -17.02 14.87
C PRO A 81 8.58 -17.20 13.75
N LEU A 82 8.26 -17.97 12.71
CA LEU A 82 9.15 -18.21 11.58
C LEU A 82 9.08 -17.11 10.52
N ASN A 83 8.04 -16.29 10.54
CA ASN A 83 7.90 -15.19 9.58
C ASN A 83 8.77 -13.98 9.98
N GLN A 84 9.65 -13.56 9.07
CA GLN A 84 10.64 -12.51 9.31
C GLN A 84 10.03 -11.10 9.43
N SER A 85 8.84 -10.86 8.89
CA SER A 85 8.18 -9.56 8.98
C SER A 85 7.82 -9.19 10.41
N ASN A 86 7.36 -10.15 11.21
CA ASN A 86 6.83 -9.91 12.55
C ASN A 86 7.45 -10.74 13.67
N LYS A 87 8.24 -11.79 13.37
CA LYS A 87 8.92 -12.63 14.37
C LYS A 87 7.97 -13.07 15.49
N GLY A 88 6.78 -13.55 15.16
CA GLY A 88 5.76 -13.99 16.10
C GLY A 88 4.93 -12.87 16.74
N LEU A 89 5.19 -11.60 16.48
CA LEU A 89 4.43 -10.49 17.05
C LEU A 89 3.15 -10.20 16.28
N ASN A 90 2.11 -9.78 16.97
CA ASN A 90 0.88 -9.23 16.41
C ASN A 90 0.53 -7.89 17.05
N CYS A 91 -0.13 -7.02 16.30
CA CYS A 91 -0.77 -5.84 16.89
C CYS A 91 -2.19 -6.19 17.37
N VAL A 92 -2.85 -5.26 18.05
CA VAL A 92 -4.21 -5.46 18.57
C VAL A 92 -5.19 -5.95 17.50
N LYS A 93 -5.13 -5.42 16.26
CA LYS A 93 -5.98 -5.89 15.15
C LYS A 93 -5.65 -7.33 14.75
N GLY A 94 -4.37 -7.69 14.76
CA GLY A 94 -3.90 -9.05 14.45
C GLY A 94 -4.41 -10.11 15.42
N TYR A 95 -4.50 -9.78 16.71
CA TYR A 95 -5.08 -10.70 17.70
C TYR A 95 -6.58 -10.94 17.52
N TYR A 96 -7.30 -9.99 16.92
CA TYR A 96 -8.73 -10.11 16.65
C TYR A 96 -9.08 -10.53 15.21
N LEU A 97 -8.12 -11.03 14.44
CA LEU A 97 -8.35 -11.42 13.03
C LEU A 97 -9.46 -12.47 12.87
N ALA A 98 -9.57 -13.44 13.78
CA ALA A 98 -10.62 -14.46 13.71
C ALA A 98 -12.03 -13.86 13.76
N HIS A 99 -12.22 -12.80 14.54
CA HIS A 99 -13.53 -12.15 14.69
C HIS A 99 -14.04 -11.48 13.41
N LEU A 100 -13.12 -11.17 12.48
CA LEU A 100 -13.48 -10.56 11.19
C LEU A 100 -14.38 -11.44 10.32
N LEU A 101 -14.30 -12.76 10.47
CA LEU A 101 -15.05 -13.71 9.65
C LEU A 101 -16.52 -13.81 10.09
N TYR A 102 -16.82 -13.40 11.33
CA TYR A 102 -18.08 -13.76 12.02
C TYR A 102 -18.92 -12.55 12.43
N GLY A 103 -18.85 -11.46 11.68
CA GLY A 103 -19.78 -10.34 11.87
C GLY A 103 -21.21 -10.73 11.44
N ASP A 104 -22.20 -10.24 12.18
CA ASP A 104 -23.61 -10.65 12.00
C ASP A 104 -24.20 -10.21 10.64
N ASP A 105 -23.63 -9.19 10.01
CA ASP A 105 -24.09 -8.60 8.74
C ASP A 105 -23.23 -9.00 7.53
N ARG A 106 -22.58 -10.20 7.56
CA ARG A 106 -21.85 -10.72 6.40
C ARG A 106 -22.76 -10.83 5.18
N LEU A 107 -22.26 -10.36 4.05
CA LEU A 107 -22.93 -10.58 2.77
C LEU A 107 -22.83 -12.07 2.39
N THR A 108 -23.97 -12.71 2.20
CA THR A 108 -24.06 -14.15 1.95
C THR A 108 -24.75 -14.48 0.63
N LYS A 109 -25.42 -13.51 0.01
CA LYS A 109 -26.10 -13.64 -1.29
C LYS A 109 -25.89 -12.38 -2.12
N PRO A 110 -25.96 -12.48 -3.46
CA PRO A 110 -26.03 -11.32 -4.32
C PRO A 110 -27.22 -10.42 -3.99
N LEU A 111 -27.02 -9.10 -4.09
CA LEU A 111 -28.07 -8.11 -3.92
C LEU A 111 -28.21 -7.30 -5.20
N ILE A 112 -29.46 -7.03 -5.61
CA ILE A 112 -29.80 -6.20 -6.78
C ILE A 112 -30.69 -5.05 -6.35
N ARG A 113 -30.42 -3.86 -6.88
CA ARG A 113 -31.25 -2.66 -6.69
C ARG A 113 -32.25 -2.53 -7.83
N ASP A 114 -33.54 -2.67 -7.54
CA ASP A 114 -34.58 -2.54 -8.53
C ASP A 114 -34.95 -1.08 -8.83
N ASP A 115 -34.88 -0.20 -7.83
CA ASP A 115 -35.17 1.23 -7.96
C ASP A 115 -33.91 2.07 -7.76
N VAL A 116 -33.38 2.61 -8.85
CA VAL A 116 -32.17 3.45 -8.84
C VAL A 116 -32.38 4.78 -8.08
N SER A 117 -33.61 5.24 -7.89
CA SER A 117 -33.89 6.44 -7.12
C SER A 117 -33.57 6.29 -5.62
N THR A 118 -33.41 5.05 -5.14
CA THR A 118 -33.02 4.73 -3.76
C THR A 118 -31.50 4.67 -3.56
N LYS A 119 -30.68 4.98 -4.57
CA LYS A 119 -29.21 5.07 -4.40
C LYS A 119 -28.85 6.04 -3.28
N GLY A 120 -27.82 5.69 -2.51
CA GLY A 120 -27.41 6.41 -1.30
C GLY A 120 -28.11 5.94 -0.02
N THR A 121 -29.01 4.94 -0.12
CA THR A 121 -29.66 4.30 1.02
C THR A 121 -29.50 2.77 0.97
N GLU A 122 -29.82 2.09 2.06
CA GLU A 122 -29.89 0.62 2.11
C GLU A 122 -31.19 0.09 1.50
N GLU A 123 -32.18 0.95 1.34
CA GLU A 123 -33.47 0.61 0.73
C GLU A 123 -33.31 0.26 -0.77
N GLY A 124 -34.20 -0.59 -1.27
CA GLY A 124 -34.22 -0.98 -2.68
C GLY A 124 -33.22 -2.08 -3.07
N LEU A 125 -32.36 -2.53 -2.17
CA LEU A 125 -31.53 -3.73 -2.37
C LEU A 125 -32.30 -4.98 -1.94
N ARG A 126 -32.46 -5.95 -2.84
CA ARG A 126 -33.06 -7.26 -2.56
C ARG A 126 -32.10 -8.40 -2.84
N GLU A 127 -32.28 -9.50 -2.16
CA GLU A 127 -31.58 -10.74 -2.47
C GLU A 127 -31.90 -11.24 -3.89
N ALA A 128 -30.89 -11.76 -4.57
CA ALA A 128 -31.00 -12.35 -5.89
C ALA A 128 -30.17 -13.65 -5.99
N SER A 129 -30.43 -14.45 -7.02
CA SER A 129 -29.56 -15.58 -7.34
C SER A 129 -28.27 -15.11 -7.99
N TRP A 130 -27.23 -15.97 -7.98
CA TRP A 130 -26.01 -15.70 -8.72
C TRP A 130 -26.26 -15.56 -10.22
N ASP A 131 -27.11 -16.42 -10.80
CA ASP A 131 -27.42 -16.34 -12.23
C ASP A 131 -28.05 -15.00 -12.61
N GLU A 132 -29.05 -14.54 -11.84
CA GLU A 132 -29.69 -13.24 -12.07
C GLU A 132 -28.67 -12.06 -11.97
N ALA A 133 -27.82 -12.09 -10.94
CA ALA A 133 -26.83 -11.05 -10.73
C ALA A 133 -25.74 -11.05 -11.81
N LEU A 134 -25.23 -12.24 -12.18
CA LEU A 134 -24.18 -12.38 -13.19
C LEU A 134 -24.69 -12.01 -14.59
N GLU A 135 -25.92 -12.40 -14.96
CA GLU A 135 -26.53 -11.99 -16.25
C GLU A 135 -26.70 -10.46 -16.33
N LEU A 136 -27.15 -9.83 -15.24
CA LEU A 136 -27.32 -8.39 -15.19
C LEU A 136 -25.97 -7.65 -15.29
N VAL A 137 -24.96 -8.10 -14.51
CA VAL A 137 -23.61 -7.48 -14.54
C VAL A 137 -22.95 -7.67 -15.89
N ALA A 138 -22.93 -8.90 -16.41
CA ALA A 138 -22.31 -9.20 -17.70
C ALA A 138 -23.02 -8.48 -18.85
N GLY A 139 -24.35 -8.45 -18.82
CA GLY A 139 -25.16 -7.76 -19.84
C GLY A 139 -24.83 -6.26 -19.89
N LYS A 140 -24.78 -5.59 -18.72
CA LYS A 140 -24.45 -4.17 -18.64
C LYS A 140 -23.00 -3.85 -18.99
N LEU A 141 -22.08 -4.69 -18.58
CA LEU A 141 -20.65 -4.56 -18.95
C LEU A 141 -20.48 -4.71 -20.47
N LYS A 142 -21.09 -5.74 -21.08
CA LYS A 142 -21.04 -5.99 -22.54
C LYS A 142 -21.67 -4.87 -23.33
N GLU A 143 -22.85 -4.39 -22.92
CA GLU A 143 -23.54 -3.24 -23.54
C GLU A 143 -22.65 -2.01 -23.57
N THR A 144 -22.02 -1.66 -22.43
CA THR A 144 -21.14 -0.50 -22.32
C THR A 144 -19.87 -0.70 -23.16
N TRP A 145 -19.24 -1.88 -23.05
CA TRP A 145 -18.01 -2.21 -23.77
C TRP A 145 -18.18 -2.14 -25.30
N GLU A 146 -19.27 -2.70 -25.82
CA GLU A 146 -19.55 -2.70 -27.26
C GLU A 146 -19.94 -1.30 -27.79
N LYS A 147 -20.53 -0.47 -26.93
CA LYS A 147 -20.87 0.90 -27.26
C LYS A 147 -19.65 1.82 -27.23
N ASP A 148 -18.92 1.82 -26.15
CA ASP A 148 -17.74 2.66 -25.93
C ASP A 148 -16.91 2.13 -24.72
N LYS A 149 -15.79 1.46 -25.02
CA LYS A 149 -14.89 0.91 -24.00
C LYS A 149 -14.22 1.95 -23.09
N THR A 150 -14.31 3.25 -23.42
CA THR A 150 -13.79 4.34 -22.56
C THR A 150 -14.74 4.69 -21.42
N ARG A 151 -16.01 4.28 -21.50
CA ARG A 151 -17.07 4.58 -20.52
C ARG A 151 -17.22 3.50 -19.45
N LEU A 152 -16.38 2.46 -19.48
CA LEU A 152 -16.31 1.46 -18.42
C LEU A 152 -15.06 1.69 -17.55
N ALA A 153 -15.16 1.36 -16.26
CA ALA A 153 -14.04 1.44 -15.35
C ALA A 153 -14.08 0.30 -14.31
N PHE A 154 -12.90 -0.13 -13.88
CA PHE A 154 -12.73 -1.00 -12.71
C PHE A 154 -11.88 -0.32 -11.65
N TRP A 155 -12.36 -0.32 -10.43
CA TRP A 155 -11.60 0.18 -9.29
C TRP A 155 -11.24 -0.95 -8.34
N GLY A 156 -9.98 -1.43 -8.46
CA GLY A 156 -9.42 -2.54 -7.70
C GLY A 156 -8.89 -2.15 -6.32
N SER A 157 -8.35 -3.12 -5.61
CA SER A 157 -7.90 -2.94 -4.24
C SER A 157 -6.57 -3.64 -3.95
N GLY A 158 -5.70 -2.97 -3.17
CA GLY A 158 -4.56 -3.60 -2.51
C GLY A 158 -4.94 -4.56 -1.36
N GLN A 159 -6.21 -4.95 -1.26
CA GLN A 159 -6.73 -6.01 -0.40
C GLN A 159 -6.96 -7.32 -1.18
N GLN A 160 -7.01 -7.25 -2.50
CA GLN A 160 -7.12 -8.42 -3.36
C GLN A 160 -5.77 -9.15 -3.44
N PRO A 161 -5.72 -10.49 -3.32
CA PRO A 161 -4.49 -11.26 -3.55
C PRO A 161 -3.85 -10.99 -4.90
N ILE A 162 -2.57 -11.29 -5.01
CA ILE A 162 -1.78 -11.10 -6.24
C ILE A 162 -2.43 -11.81 -7.43
N THR A 163 -2.86 -13.05 -7.25
CA THR A 163 -3.48 -13.86 -8.30
C THR A 163 -4.85 -13.33 -8.75
N GLU A 164 -5.64 -12.76 -7.85
CA GLU A 164 -6.89 -12.08 -8.21
C GLU A 164 -6.62 -10.83 -9.07
N GLY A 165 -5.65 -10.01 -8.64
CA GLY A 165 -5.23 -8.84 -9.42
C GLY A 165 -4.67 -9.21 -10.79
N TYR A 166 -3.96 -10.33 -10.90
CA TYR A 166 -3.43 -10.82 -12.17
C TYR A 166 -4.55 -11.23 -13.14
N ILE A 167 -5.51 -12.04 -12.70
CA ILE A 167 -6.67 -12.43 -13.52
C ILE A 167 -7.50 -11.22 -13.92
N LEU A 168 -7.72 -10.27 -12.98
CA LEU A 168 -8.39 -9.01 -13.26
C LEU A 168 -7.65 -8.21 -14.34
N SER A 169 -6.32 -8.06 -14.21
CA SER A 169 -5.51 -7.35 -15.21
C SER A 169 -5.60 -8.02 -16.59
N LYS A 170 -5.51 -9.35 -16.63
CA LYS A 170 -5.61 -10.14 -17.88
C LYS A 170 -6.99 -9.98 -18.52
N PHE A 171 -8.08 -10.08 -17.75
CA PHE A 171 -9.44 -9.88 -18.26
C PHE A 171 -9.66 -8.46 -18.78
N TRP A 172 -9.27 -7.43 -18.00
CA TRP A 172 -9.54 -6.04 -18.38
C TRP A 172 -8.70 -5.59 -19.57
N LYS A 173 -7.39 -5.95 -19.57
CA LYS A 173 -6.45 -5.48 -20.59
C LYS A 173 -6.43 -6.34 -21.85
N ALA A 174 -6.53 -7.65 -21.75
CA ALA A 174 -6.54 -8.55 -22.92
C ALA A 174 -7.96 -8.94 -23.34
N GLY A 175 -8.88 -9.16 -22.43
CA GLY A 175 -10.27 -9.50 -22.74
C GLY A 175 -11.08 -8.32 -23.25
N LEU A 176 -11.04 -7.19 -22.53
CA LEU A 176 -11.83 -6.00 -22.87
C LEU A 176 -11.07 -4.94 -23.68
N LEU A 177 -9.74 -5.09 -23.81
CA LEU A 177 -8.85 -4.09 -24.43
C LEU A 177 -9.10 -2.68 -23.86
N SER A 178 -9.14 -2.58 -22.52
CA SER A 178 -9.33 -1.33 -21.79
C SER A 178 -8.28 -1.13 -20.72
N ASN A 179 -7.75 0.09 -20.59
CA ASN A 179 -6.88 0.53 -19.52
C ASN A 179 -7.60 1.33 -18.43
N ASN A 180 -8.94 1.48 -18.48
CA ASN A 180 -9.70 2.12 -17.42
C ASN A 180 -9.85 1.18 -16.22
N ILE A 181 -8.73 0.82 -15.65
CA ILE A 181 -8.55 0.02 -14.42
C ILE A 181 -7.52 0.73 -13.54
N ASP A 182 -7.87 1.03 -12.31
CA ASP A 182 -6.92 1.63 -11.37
C ASP A 182 -7.24 1.15 -9.94
N PRO A 183 -6.25 0.90 -9.08
CA PRO A 183 -6.49 0.40 -7.74
C PRO A 183 -6.58 1.55 -6.72
N ASN A 184 -7.15 1.26 -5.56
CA ASN A 184 -7.14 2.20 -4.43
C ASN A 184 -5.72 2.53 -3.90
N ALA A 185 -4.71 1.76 -4.26
CA ALA A 185 -3.31 2.07 -4.00
C ALA A 185 -2.86 3.38 -4.69
N ARG A 186 -3.58 3.85 -5.70
CA ARG A 186 -3.44 5.22 -6.27
C ARG A 186 -3.59 6.30 -5.21
N LEU A 187 -4.48 6.11 -4.24
CA LEU A 187 -4.74 7.04 -3.15
C LEU A 187 -3.78 6.89 -1.96
N CYS A 188 -2.75 6.03 -2.08
CA CYS A 188 -1.97 5.57 -0.94
C CYS A 188 -0.46 5.77 -1.13
N MET A 189 0.13 5.14 -2.16
CA MET A 189 1.59 5.03 -2.32
C MET A 189 2.08 5.35 -3.73
N ALA A 190 1.24 5.90 -4.59
CA ALA A 190 1.60 6.19 -5.97
C ALA A 190 2.79 7.17 -6.08
N SER A 191 2.94 8.09 -5.12
CA SER A 191 4.07 9.02 -5.07
C SER A 191 5.40 8.31 -4.83
N ALA A 192 5.44 7.33 -3.91
CA ALA A 192 6.64 6.51 -3.70
C ALA A 192 6.93 5.63 -4.92
N VAL A 193 5.89 5.01 -5.52
CA VAL A 193 6.02 4.20 -6.74
C VAL A 193 6.71 4.99 -7.85
N VAL A 194 6.21 6.19 -8.18
CA VAL A 194 6.78 7.04 -9.22
C VAL A 194 8.17 7.53 -8.82
N GLY A 195 8.38 7.82 -7.54
CA GLY A 195 9.70 8.20 -7.02
C GLY A 195 10.74 7.11 -7.24
N PHE A 196 10.46 5.85 -6.84
CA PHE A 196 11.35 4.72 -7.07
C PHE A 196 11.62 4.48 -8.56
N MET A 197 10.56 4.49 -9.38
CA MET A 197 10.71 4.31 -10.84
C MET A 197 11.55 5.39 -11.49
N ASN A 198 11.42 6.65 -11.08
CA ASN A 198 12.20 7.76 -11.66
C ASN A 198 13.68 7.73 -11.27
N VAL A 199 13.97 7.27 -10.05
CA VAL A 199 15.34 7.26 -9.51
C VAL A 199 16.05 5.95 -9.84
N PHE A 200 15.43 4.80 -9.57
CA PHE A 200 16.06 3.49 -9.65
C PHE A 200 15.61 2.64 -10.85
N GLN A 201 14.68 3.13 -11.66
CA GLN A 201 14.04 2.42 -12.78
C GLN A 201 13.37 1.08 -12.37
N THR A 202 13.07 0.96 -11.10
CA THR A 202 12.39 -0.20 -10.50
C THR A 202 11.65 0.24 -9.26
N ASP A 203 10.47 -0.35 -9.03
CA ASP A 203 9.66 -0.06 -7.87
C ASP A 203 10.14 -0.82 -6.61
N GLU A 204 9.68 -0.44 -5.43
CA GLU A 204 9.91 -1.04 -4.12
C GLU A 204 11.25 -0.67 -3.44
N PRO A 205 11.29 -0.69 -2.09
CA PRO A 205 12.46 -0.33 -1.30
C PRO A 205 13.73 -1.13 -1.61
N ALA A 206 14.88 -0.50 -1.42
CA ALA A 206 16.19 -1.11 -1.57
C ALA A 206 16.56 -2.03 -0.41
N GLY A 207 16.03 -1.77 0.78
CA GLY A 207 16.26 -2.52 2.02
C GLY A 207 15.13 -3.45 2.41
N CYS A 208 15.14 -3.91 3.66
CA CYS A 208 14.16 -4.81 4.24
C CYS A 208 13.82 -4.43 5.69
N TYR A 209 12.85 -5.11 6.31
CA TYR A 209 12.49 -4.84 7.71
C TYR A 209 13.61 -5.17 8.70
N SER A 210 14.55 -5.99 8.32
CA SER A 210 15.69 -6.31 9.16
C SER A 210 16.63 -5.13 9.38
N ASP A 211 16.58 -4.11 8.52
CA ASP A 211 17.30 -2.86 8.72
C ASP A 211 16.95 -2.18 10.06
N LEU A 212 15.70 -2.40 10.54
CA LEU A 212 15.28 -1.93 11.87
C LEU A 212 16.12 -2.50 13.03
N ASP A 213 16.72 -3.66 12.85
CA ASP A 213 17.52 -4.33 13.87
C ASP A 213 18.99 -3.87 13.86
N TYR A 214 19.43 -3.21 12.77
CA TYR A 214 20.79 -2.76 12.55
C TYR A 214 21.00 -1.25 12.56
N ALA A 215 19.95 -0.46 12.35
CA ALA A 215 20.05 1.00 12.26
C ALA A 215 20.54 1.63 13.58
N ASP A 216 21.38 2.65 13.46
CA ASP A 216 21.84 3.48 14.58
C ASP A 216 20.95 4.72 14.73
N VAL A 217 20.38 5.19 13.60
CA VAL A 217 19.47 6.33 13.59
C VAL A 217 18.25 6.03 12.75
N PHE A 218 17.09 6.32 13.32
CA PHE A 218 15.80 6.33 12.62
C PHE A 218 15.37 7.77 12.37
N VAL A 219 14.95 8.06 11.14
CA VAL A 219 14.33 9.34 10.77
C VAL A 219 12.94 9.05 10.23
N THR A 220 11.89 9.39 10.99
CA THR A 220 10.50 9.25 10.52
C THR A 220 10.01 10.55 9.89
N TRP A 221 9.53 10.47 8.65
CA TRP A 221 9.04 11.60 7.86
C TRP A 221 7.53 11.49 7.69
N GLY A 222 6.76 12.29 8.40
CA GLY A 222 5.30 12.28 8.31
C GLY A 222 4.67 10.89 8.51
N ALA A 223 5.20 10.10 9.45
CA ALA A 223 4.84 8.70 9.64
C ALA A 223 4.37 8.40 11.05
N ASN A 224 3.08 8.13 11.25
CA ASN A 224 2.58 7.63 12.54
C ASN A 224 2.67 6.08 12.59
N MET A 225 3.89 5.55 12.71
CA MET A 225 4.15 4.09 12.71
C MET A 225 3.47 3.37 13.87
N ALA A 226 3.39 4.00 15.05
CA ALA A 226 2.76 3.42 16.24
C ALA A 226 1.28 3.06 16.00
N GLU A 227 0.59 3.80 15.14
CA GLU A 227 -0.81 3.58 14.78
C GLU A 227 -0.96 2.78 13.47
N ALA A 228 -0.15 3.07 12.45
CA ALA A 228 -0.29 2.51 11.10
C ALA A 228 0.49 1.20 10.88
N HIS A 229 1.69 1.05 11.50
CA HIS A 229 2.59 -0.12 11.37
C HIS A 229 3.11 -0.57 12.75
N PRO A 230 2.23 -0.97 13.67
CA PRO A 230 2.57 -1.12 15.09
C PRO A 230 3.67 -2.16 15.36
N VAL A 231 3.74 -3.24 14.58
CA VAL A 231 4.75 -4.28 14.77
C VAL A 231 6.13 -3.80 14.36
N LEU A 232 6.26 -3.06 13.25
CA LEU A 232 7.54 -2.44 12.87
C LEU A 232 7.96 -1.36 13.89
N TYR A 233 7.01 -0.58 14.40
CA TYR A 233 7.27 0.37 15.46
C TYR A 233 7.76 -0.32 16.76
N SER A 234 7.24 -1.51 17.08
CA SER A 234 7.73 -2.31 18.20
C SER A 234 9.18 -2.74 17.99
N ARG A 235 9.61 -3.09 16.76
CA ARG A 235 11.00 -3.43 16.43
C ARG A 235 11.92 -2.21 16.59
N LEU A 236 11.53 -1.04 16.06
CA LEU A 236 12.23 0.23 16.27
C LEU A 236 12.39 0.51 17.78
N THR A 237 11.31 0.40 18.54
CA THR A 237 11.33 0.63 19.99
C THR A 237 12.26 -0.37 20.71
N ALA A 238 12.20 -1.65 20.34
CA ALA A 238 13.08 -2.68 20.91
C ALA A 238 14.56 -2.39 20.60
N ARG A 239 14.89 -1.97 19.36
CA ARG A 239 16.27 -1.58 19.00
C ARG A 239 16.77 -0.44 19.88
N LYS A 240 15.95 0.62 20.08
CA LYS A 240 16.30 1.74 20.98
C LYS A 240 16.45 1.34 22.46
N LEU A 241 15.62 0.42 22.95
CA LEU A 241 15.70 -0.04 24.34
C LEU A 241 16.93 -0.90 24.60
N ASN A 242 17.39 -1.60 23.58
CA ASN A 242 18.55 -2.49 23.69
C ASN A 242 19.89 -1.76 23.54
N ASP A 243 19.90 -0.59 22.89
CA ASP A 243 21.11 0.21 22.68
C ASP A 243 20.82 1.70 22.89
N GLU A 244 21.41 2.29 23.92
CA GLU A 244 21.20 3.71 24.31
C GLU A 244 21.80 4.72 23.31
N LYS A 245 22.63 4.25 22.37
CA LYS A 245 23.20 5.11 21.31
C LYS A 245 22.26 5.31 20.15
N VAL A 246 21.27 4.41 19.97
CA VAL A 246 20.30 4.49 18.88
C VAL A 246 19.39 5.70 19.07
N ARG A 247 19.28 6.51 18.03
CA ARG A 247 18.50 7.76 18.00
C ARG A 247 17.26 7.63 17.13
N HIS A 248 16.24 8.42 17.46
CA HIS A 248 15.03 8.56 16.66
C HIS A 248 14.65 10.04 16.50
N TYR A 249 14.69 10.55 15.28
CA TYR A 249 14.21 11.86 14.88
C TYR A 249 12.84 11.71 14.23
N ASP A 250 11.84 12.42 14.73
CA ASP A 250 10.47 12.38 14.20
C ASP A 250 10.11 13.73 13.60
N LEU A 251 9.88 13.77 12.30
CA LEU A 251 9.49 14.94 11.55
C LEU A 251 8.01 14.85 11.19
N GLY A 252 7.22 15.83 11.58
CA GLY A 252 5.77 15.83 11.33
C GLY A 252 5.14 17.20 11.48
N THR A 253 3.87 17.31 11.10
CA THR A 253 3.07 18.53 11.29
C THR A 253 2.26 18.50 12.60
N VAL A 254 2.19 17.35 13.24
CA VAL A 254 1.50 17.11 14.51
C VAL A 254 2.30 16.11 15.35
N ARG A 255 2.23 16.25 16.67
CA ARG A 255 2.76 15.25 17.59
C ARG A 255 1.86 14.01 17.57
N THR A 256 2.45 12.82 17.40
CA THR A 256 1.74 11.54 17.33
C THR A 256 2.22 10.57 18.39
N ARG A 257 1.67 9.35 18.44
CA ARG A 257 2.19 8.28 19.29
C ARG A 257 3.60 7.82 18.88
N THR A 258 3.97 7.95 17.62
CA THR A 258 5.33 7.67 17.16
C THR A 258 6.34 8.61 17.79
N SER A 259 5.97 9.86 17.99
CA SER A 259 6.81 10.87 18.66
C SER A 259 7.15 10.52 20.12
N ALA A 260 6.42 9.58 20.74
CA ALA A 260 6.68 9.20 22.13
C ALA A 260 8.02 8.48 22.34
N THR A 261 8.62 7.89 21.30
CA THR A 261 9.95 7.29 21.35
C THR A 261 11.03 8.16 20.71
N ALA A 262 10.66 9.26 20.09
CA ALA A 262 11.61 10.17 19.47
C ALA A 262 12.50 10.84 20.52
N ASP A 263 13.79 10.92 20.25
CA ASP A 263 14.74 11.73 21.02
C ASP A 263 14.53 13.20 20.68
N LYS A 264 14.12 13.46 19.42
CA LYS A 264 13.79 14.80 18.94
C LYS A 264 12.55 14.77 18.04
N LEU A 265 11.59 15.64 18.33
CA LEU A 265 10.43 15.90 17.50
C LEU A 265 10.59 17.28 16.82
N MET A 266 10.56 17.27 15.49
CA MET A 266 10.62 18.48 14.67
C MET A 266 9.24 18.72 14.04
N LEU A 267 8.48 19.67 14.60
CA LEU A 267 7.21 20.11 14.02
C LEU A 267 7.49 21.16 12.96
N PHE A 268 6.98 20.94 11.74
CA PHE A 268 7.19 21.86 10.63
C PHE A 268 5.87 22.32 10.00
N THR A 269 5.91 23.47 9.34
CA THR A 269 4.77 24.00 8.56
C THR A 269 4.42 23.05 7.41
N PRO A 270 3.15 22.64 7.23
CA PRO A 270 2.76 21.71 6.18
C PRO A 270 3.30 22.06 4.79
N GLY A 271 3.96 21.12 4.13
CA GLY A 271 4.54 21.26 2.78
C GLY A 271 5.99 21.72 2.73
N THR A 272 6.59 22.12 3.87
CA THR A 272 7.99 22.61 3.91
C THR A 272 9.04 21.50 4.11
N ASP A 273 8.62 20.26 4.21
CA ASP A 273 9.48 19.07 4.23
C ASP A 273 10.43 18.96 3.02
N LEU A 274 10.00 19.45 1.84
CA LEU A 274 10.85 19.57 0.65
C LEU A 274 12.08 20.47 0.92
N ALA A 275 11.87 21.63 1.57
CA ALA A 275 12.95 22.53 1.91
C ALA A 275 13.87 21.94 2.98
N ILE A 276 13.34 21.23 3.98
CA ILE A 276 14.12 20.54 5.01
C ILE A 276 15.06 19.50 4.34
N ALA A 277 14.54 18.70 3.43
CA ALA A 277 15.33 17.69 2.73
C ALA A 277 16.41 18.32 1.83
N ASN A 278 16.10 19.41 1.11
CA ASN A 278 17.07 20.16 0.34
C ASN A 278 18.13 20.83 1.23
N CYS A 279 17.78 21.31 2.42
CA CYS A 279 18.72 21.88 3.39
C CYS A 279 19.76 20.84 3.85
N ILE A 280 19.33 19.60 4.14
CA ILE A 280 20.24 18.50 4.46
C ILE A 280 21.19 18.23 3.27
N ALA A 281 20.63 18.11 2.06
CA ALA A 281 21.41 17.91 0.85
C ALA A 281 22.41 19.06 0.60
N ASN A 282 22.00 20.32 0.80
CA ASN A 282 22.87 21.50 0.72
C ASN A 282 24.04 21.43 1.71
N TYR A 283 23.77 21.05 2.97
CA TYR A 283 24.80 20.89 3.99
C TYR A 283 25.85 19.85 3.60
N LEU A 284 25.41 18.69 3.08
CA LEU A 284 26.31 17.63 2.61
C LEU A 284 27.20 18.12 1.47
N VAL A 285 26.59 18.77 0.47
CA VAL A 285 27.30 19.20 -0.74
C VAL A 285 28.23 20.39 -0.47
N SER A 286 27.73 21.44 0.21
CA SER A 286 28.48 22.68 0.42
C SER A 286 29.66 22.52 1.36
N ASN A 287 29.68 21.51 2.21
CA ASN A 287 30.77 21.23 3.14
C ASN A 287 31.64 20.01 2.72
N ASN A 288 31.41 19.44 1.53
CA ASN A 288 32.06 18.21 1.06
C ASN A 288 31.93 17.03 2.04
N LEU A 289 30.74 16.86 2.61
CA LEU A 289 30.39 15.81 3.57
C LEU A 289 29.57 14.67 2.92
N TYR A 290 29.39 14.71 1.60
CA TYR A 290 28.82 13.61 0.85
C TYR A 290 29.85 12.50 0.61
N ASN A 291 29.40 11.30 0.27
CA ASN A 291 30.28 10.17 -0.05
C ASN A 291 30.79 10.31 -1.49
N GLU A 292 32.00 10.88 -1.65
CA GLU A 292 32.59 11.22 -2.96
C GLU A 292 32.72 10.00 -3.86
N ASP A 293 33.24 8.89 -3.37
CA ASP A 293 33.45 7.66 -4.16
C ASP A 293 32.09 7.07 -4.62
N PHE A 294 31.13 6.97 -3.71
CA PHE A 294 29.80 6.46 -4.05
C PHE A 294 29.09 7.35 -5.08
N VAL A 295 29.16 8.66 -4.92
CA VAL A 295 28.53 9.62 -5.84
C VAL A 295 29.19 9.55 -7.22
N ALA A 296 30.50 9.48 -7.31
CA ALA A 296 31.23 9.37 -8.56
C ALA A 296 30.92 8.07 -9.33
N ASP A 297 30.87 6.96 -8.59
CA ASP A 297 30.69 5.64 -9.18
C ASP A 297 29.22 5.34 -9.52
N HIS A 298 28.26 5.79 -8.68
CA HIS A 298 26.87 5.33 -8.72
C HIS A 298 25.84 6.43 -9.01
N CYS A 299 26.15 7.73 -9.04
CA CYS A 299 25.12 8.75 -9.20
C CYS A 299 25.19 9.49 -10.53
N GLN A 300 24.04 9.90 -11.05
CA GLN A 300 23.89 10.88 -12.10
C GLN A 300 22.95 11.98 -11.64
N PHE A 301 23.24 13.24 -12.02
CA PHE A 301 22.46 14.39 -11.59
C PHE A 301 21.49 14.84 -12.67
N LYS A 302 20.27 15.18 -12.25
CA LYS A 302 19.21 15.67 -13.14
C LYS A 302 18.45 16.81 -12.49
N ALA A 303 17.91 17.68 -13.32
CA ALA A 303 16.85 18.60 -12.98
C ALA A 303 15.58 18.22 -13.75
N GLY A 304 14.44 18.73 -13.36
CA GLY A 304 13.19 18.52 -14.07
C GLY A 304 12.32 19.75 -14.08
N THR A 305 11.20 19.68 -14.79
CA THR A 305 10.21 20.77 -14.83
C THR A 305 9.78 21.14 -13.42
N GLU A 306 9.84 22.43 -13.11
CA GLU A 306 9.54 22.98 -11.79
C GLU A 306 8.07 23.39 -11.67
N ASP A 307 7.51 24.09 -12.66
CA ASP A 307 6.09 24.41 -12.70
C ASP A 307 5.28 23.22 -13.27
N ILE A 308 4.75 22.39 -12.37
CA ILE A 308 3.94 21.20 -12.71
C ILE A 308 2.46 21.36 -12.32
N GLY A 309 2.04 22.52 -11.81
CA GLY A 309 0.68 22.78 -11.37
C GLY A 309 0.25 21.90 -10.16
N ASN A 310 -1.02 21.95 -9.81
CA ASN A 310 -1.61 21.21 -8.69
C ASN A 310 -2.70 20.20 -9.13
N ALA A 311 -2.84 19.96 -10.44
CA ALA A 311 -3.87 19.09 -11.02
C ALA A 311 -5.29 19.45 -10.54
N TYR A 312 -5.56 20.74 -10.47
CA TYR A 312 -6.88 21.30 -10.18
C TYR A 312 -7.73 21.34 -11.45
N GLU A 313 -9.03 21.26 -11.32
CA GLU A 313 -9.92 20.77 -12.34
C GLU A 313 -10.19 21.67 -13.54
N ASP A 314 -10.37 22.96 -13.39
CA ASP A 314 -11.01 23.80 -14.41
C ASP A 314 -10.08 24.37 -15.49
N GLY A 315 -9.04 23.69 -15.85
CA GLY A 315 -8.10 24.06 -16.90
C GLY A 315 -6.76 23.34 -16.82
N TYR A 316 -6.61 22.47 -15.89
CA TYR A 316 -5.40 21.71 -15.65
C TYR A 316 -5.71 20.21 -15.64
N ASP A 317 -5.99 19.64 -16.77
CA ASP A 317 -5.74 18.22 -16.92
C ASP A 317 -4.21 18.06 -17.02
N ALA A 318 -3.62 17.27 -16.13
CA ALA A 318 -2.19 16.93 -16.22
C ALA A 318 -1.83 16.27 -17.57
N SER A 319 -2.80 15.88 -18.40
CA SER A 319 -2.59 15.50 -19.78
C SER A 319 -2.25 16.70 -20.67
N ASP A 320 -2.69 17.91 -20.35
CA ASP A 320 -2.37 19.12 -21.10
C ASP A 320 -1.00 19.71 -20.69
N VAL A 321 -0.61 19.51 -19.43
CA VAL A 321 0.75 19.76 -18.91
C VAL A 321 1.66 18.55 -19.16
N GLY A 322 1.08 17.42 -19.53
CA GLY A 322 1.62 16.06 -19.44
C GLY A 322 2.91 15.77 -20.18
N LYS A 323 3.29 16.55 -21.19
CA LYS A 323 4.58 16.36 -21.85
C LYS A 323 5.75 16.98 -21.06
N ALA A 324 5.51 18.09 -20.38
CA ALA A 324 6.54 18.78 -19.61
C ALA A 324 6.67 18.27 -18.16
N VAL A 325 5.60 17.80 -17.53
CA VAL A 325 5.57 17.40 -16.11
C VAL A 325 6.58 16.31 -15.76
N ASN A 326 6.80 15.36 -16.68
CA ASN A 326 7.73 14.25 -16.48
C ASN A 326 9.12 14.51 -17.08
N ASP A 327 9.35 15.66 -17.70
CA ASP A 327 10.62 15.94 -18.32
C ASP A 327 11.71 16.13 -17.28
N VAL A 328 12.81 15.40 -17.47
CA VAL A 328 14.04 15.52 -16.69
C VAL A 328 15.22 15.57 -17.66
N TRP A 329 16.23 16.37 -17.32
CA TRP A 329 17.43 16.51 -18.13
C TRP A 329 18.68 16.42 -17.29
N PRO A 330 19.81 15.92 -17.84
CA PRO A 330 21.08 15.88 -17.14
C PRO A 330 21.56 17.28 -16.76
N ILE A 331 22.14 17.39 -15.57
CA ILE A 331 22.87 18.55 -15.08
C ILE A 331 24.21 18.09 -14.49
N THR A 332 25.14 19.00 -14.29
CA THR A 332 26.40 18.70 -13.58
C THR A 332 26.18 18.67 -12.07
N PHE A 333 27.15 18.14 -11.33
CA PHE A 333 27.18 18.22 -9.87
C PHE A 333 27.22 19.67 -9.37
N GLU A 334 27.98 20.54 -10.04
CA GLU A 334 28.10 21.96 -9.72
C GLU A 334 26.74 22.68 -9.91
N GLU A 335 26.03 22.39 -11.01
CA GLU A 335 24.70 22.94 -11.26
C GLU A 335 23.68 22.44 -10.21
N TYR A 336 23.82 21.21 -9.75
CA TYR A 336 23.01 20.68 -8.64
C TYR A 336 23.32 21.40 -7.33
N ALA A 337 24.59 21.60 -7.02
CA ALA A 337 25.05 22.34 -5.84
C ALA A 337 24.58 23.81 -5.86
N GLU A 338 24.63 24.48 -7.01
CA GLU A 338 24.15 25.85 -7.18
C GLU A 338 22.65 25.95 -6.87
N ARG A 339 21.83 24.99 -7.36
CA ARG A 339 20.38 24.95 -7.10
C ARG A 339 20.05 24.70 -5.64
N LEU A 340 20.89 23.97 -4.91
CA LEU A 340 20.72 23.73 -3.49
C LEU A 340 21.10 24.92 -2.61
N SER A 341 21.91 25.86 -3.10
CA SER A 341 22.57 26.91 -2.31
C SER A 341 21.62 27.86 -1.56
N GLU A 342 20.37 27.99 -2.04
CA GLU A 342 19.34 28.80 -1.37
C GLU A 342 18.82 28.16 -0.07
N TYR A 343 18.89 26.80 0.06
CA TYR A 343 18.36 26.06 1.20
C TYR A 343 19.35 26.08 2.36
N THR A 344 19.67 27.28 2.87
CA THR A 344 20.48 27.46 4.09
C THR A 344 19.66 27.04 5.33
N PHE A 345 20.32 26.87 6.47
CA PHE A 345 19.64 26.57 7.71
C PHE A 345 18.70 27.71 8.13
N GLU A 346 19.12 28.97 7.94
CA GLU A 346 18.34 30.16 8.28
C GLU A 346 17.09 30.26 7.40
N TYR A 347 17.24 30.15 6.08
CA TYR A 347 16.10 30.18 5.15
C TYR A 347 15.11 29.05 5.45
N THR A 348 15.63 27.84 5.64
CA THR A 348 14.78 26.66 5.92
C THR A 348 14.10 26.75 7.27
N SER A 349 14.78 27.31 8.28
CA SER A 349 14.20 27.55 9.61
C SER A 349 13.07 28.58 9.56
N GLU A 350 13.25 29.69 8.84
CA GLU A 350 12.22 30.72 8.64
C GLU A 350 10.98 30.13 7.94
N LEU A 351 11.19 29.32 6.93
CA LEU A 351 10.13 28.71 6.14
C LEU A 351 9.37 27.62 6.89
N SER A 352 10.10 26.72 7.56
CA SER A 352 9.55 25.51 8.17
C SER A 352 9.12 25.68 9.62
N GLY A 353 9.68 26.65 10.34
CA GLY A 353 9.52 26.81 11.78
C GLY A 353 10.39 25.85 12.62
N VAL A 354 11.20 24.99 11.99
CA VAL A 354 12.19 24.14 12.70
C VAL A 354 13.42 24.96 13.03
N SER A 355 13.98 24.80 14.23
CA SER A 355 15.15 25.58 14.65
C SER A 355 16.39 25.28 13.80
N VAL A 356 17.27 26.27 13.66
CA VAL A 356 18.56 26.11 12.96
C VAL A 356 19.38 24.98 13.60
N GLU A 357 19.37 24.90 14.92
CA GLU A 357 20.07 23.88 15.69
C GLU A 357 19.57 22.47 15.37
N ASP A 358 18.24 22.29 15.29
CA ASP A 358 17.64 20.98 14.99
C ASP A 358 17.89 20.57 13.55
N LEU A 359 17.80 21.52 12.58
CA LEU A 359 18.11 21.25 11.18
C LEU A 359 19.58 20.83 11.00
N LYS A 360 20.49 21.51 11.70
CA LYS A 360 21.91 21.21 11.67
C LYS A 360 22.21 19.84 12.27
N GLU A 361 21.64 19.52 13.43
CA GLU A 361 21.79 18.21 14.08
C GLU A 361 21.31 17.07 13.16
N LEU A 362 20.17 17.25 12.49
CA LEU A 362 19.66 16.27 11.54
C LEU A 362 20.57 16.12 10.30
N ALA A 363 21.13 17.21 9.78
CA ALA A 363 22.07 17.15 8.66
C ALA A 363 23.39 16.46 9.02
N GLU A 364 23.89 16.69 10.24
CA GLU A 364 25.09 16.03 10.76
C GLU A 364 24.92 14.50 10.87
N VAL A 365 23.70 14.00 11.16
CA VAL A 365 23.39 12.56 11.16
C VAL A 365 23.62 11.90 9.80
N PHE A 366 23.26 12.57 8.72
CA PHE A 366 23.48 12.05 7.37
C PHE A 366 24.93 12.22 6.92
N ALA A 367 25.61 13.24 7.44
CA ALA A 367 27.03 13.53 7.13
C ALA A 367 28.00 12.56 7.82
N ASP A 368 27.65 11.99 8.93
CA ASP A 368 28.50 11.05 9.68
C ASP A 368 28.60 9.71 8.93
N PRO A 369 29.79 9.33 8.39
CA PRO A 369 29.95 8.11 7.60
C PRO A 369 29.76 6.82 8.42
N ASP A 370 29.95 6.87 9.73
CA ASP A 370 29.91 5.70 10.62
C ASP A 370 28.49 5.35 11.05
N LEU A 371 27.53 6.28 10.95
CA LEU A 371 26.14 6.05 11.35
C LEU A 371 25.33 5.33 10.27
N LYS A 372 24.62 4.32 10.67
CA LYS A 372 23.61 3.63 9.86
C LYS A 372 22.27 4.35 10.01
N VAL A 373 21.83 5.01 8.95
CA VAL A 373 20.62 5.84 8.96
C VAL A 373 19.53 5.21 8.12
N MET A 374 18.35 5.02 8.73
CA MET A 374 17.14 4.53 8.07
C MET A 374 16.06 5.62 8.07
N SER A 375 15.65 6.07 6.89
CA SER A 375 14.50 6.97 6.71
C SER A 375 13.23 6.16 6.51
N LEU A 376 12.17 6.49 7.24
CA LEU A 376 10.88 5.79 7.25
C LEU A 376 9.75 6.78 7.01
N TRP A 377 8.92 6.56 6.00
CA TRP A 377 7.78 7.45 5.74
C TRP A 377 6.51 6.71 5.32
N THR A 378 5.39 7.42 5.42
CA THR A 378 4.07 6.96 4.98
C THR A 378 3.32 8.05 4.25
N MET A 379 2.05 8.23 4.56
CA MET A 379 1.11 9.10 3.86
C MET A 379 1.37 10.59 4.08
N GLY A 380 2.09 11.02 5.11
CA GLY A 380 2.48 12.42 5.29
C GLY A 380 3.34 12.93 4.14
N VAL A 381 4.22 12.07 3.62
CA VAL A 381 5.04 12.35 2.42
C VAL A 381 4.27 12.05 1.14
N ASN A 382 3.58 10.90 1.07
CA ASN A 382 3.02 10.42 -0.19
C ASN A 382 1.73 11.12 -0.61
N GLN A 383 0.80 11.35 0.34
CA GLN A 383 -0.47 12.05 0.10
C GLN A 383 -0.30 13.57 0.13
N HIS A 384 0.54 14.04 -0.75
CA HIS A 384 0.98 15.42 -0.90
C HIS A 384 0.98 15.79 -2.39
N ASN A 385 0.55 16.99 -2.75
CA ASN A 385 0.54 17.43 -4.16
C ASN A 385 1.94 17.49 -4.79
N ARG A 386 3.00 17.45 -3.98
CA ARG A 386 4.42 17.28 -4.37
C ARG A 386 5.02 15.97 -3.82
N GLY A 387 4.20 14.96 -3.53
CA GLY A 387 4.65 13.71 -2.88
C GLY A 387 5.77 13.00 -3.63
N THR A 388 5.72 12.94 -4.97
CA THR A 388 6.82 12.36 -5.77
C THR A 388 8.13 13.13 -5.59
N TRP A 389 8.09 14.46 -5.54
CA TRP A 389 9.28 15.28 -5.33
C TRP A 389 9.88 15.07 -3.94
N MET A 390 9.03 14.96 -2.92
CA MET A 390 9.52 14.68 -1.57
C MET A 390 10.19 13.29 -1.48
N ASN A 391 9.64 12.30 -2.18
CA ASN A 391 10.31 11.00 -2.30
C ASN A 391 11.69 11.14 -2.97
N HIS A 392 11.81 11.90 -4.08
CA HIS A 392 13.11 12.18 -4.70
C HIS A 392 14.09 12.80 -3.72
N ASN A 393 13.67 13.80 -2.95
CA ASN A 393 14.54 14.50 -2.02
C ASN A 393 15.03 13.59 -0.87
N ILE A 394 14.19 12.67 -0.36
CA ILE A 394 14.65 11.66 0.60
C ILE A 394 15.67 10.72 -0.05
N TYR A 395 15.44 10.24 -1.28
CA TYR A 395 16.40 9.39 -1.99
C TYR A 395 17.73 10.11 -2.26
N ASN A 396 17.67 11.40 -2.63
CA ASN A 396 18.86 12.21 -2.87
C ASN A 396 19.79 12.27 -1.65
N ILE A 397 19.23 12.46 -0.45
CA ILE A 397 20.02 12.48 0.79
C ILE A 397 20.74 11.14 1.00
N HIS A 398 20.02 10.03 0.81
CA HIS A 398 20.60 8.68 0.98
C HIS A 398 21.64 8.35 -0.10
N LEU A 399 21.43 8.80 -1.34
CA LEU A 399 22.40 8.63 -2.44
C LEU A 399 23.65 9.49 -2.21
N LEU A 400 23.50 10.75 -1.81
CA LEU A 400 24.63 11.63 -1.50
C LEU A 400 25.48 11.09 -0.34
N SER A 401 24.85 10.55 0.69
CA SER A 401 25.56 9.98 1.85
C SER A 401 26.06 8.54 1.66
N GLY A 402 25.69 7.86 0.55
CA GLY A 402 26.03 6.46 0.32
C GLY A 402 25.36 5.49 1.29
N LYS A 403 24.26 5.92 1.96
CA LYS A 403 23.51 5.15 2.98
C LYS A 403 22.31 4.44 2.36
N ILE A 404 22.58 3.47 1.49
CA ILE A 404 21.54 2.72 0.77
C ILE A 404 21.98 1.28 0.52
N SER A 405 21.05 0.35 0.56
CA SER A 405 21.23 -1.09 0.25
C SER A 405 22.34 -1.75 1.08
N LYS A 406 22.47 -1.32 2.32
CA LYS A 406 23.36 -1.86 3.34
C LYS A 406 22.57 -2.11 4.62
N PRO A 407 22.97 -3.07 5.48
CA PRO A 407 22.29 -3.32 6.74
C PRO A 407 22.09 -2.06 7.60
N GLY A 408 20.85 -1.76 7.93
CA GLY A 408 20.46 -0.60 8.72
C GLY A 408 20.47 0.74 7.98
N CYS A 409 20.66 0.74 6.67
CA CYS A 409 20.76 1.95 5.86
C CYS A 409 19.74 1.98 4.73
N GLY A 410 19.07 3.11 4.59
CA GLY A 410 18.33 3.39 3.36
C GLY A 410 16.97 4.06 3.57
N PRO A 411 16.40 4.55 2.45
CA PRO A 411 15.05 5.07 2.39
C PRO A 411 14.05 3.92 2.36
N PHE A 412 13.03 3.94 3.22
CA PHE A 412 12.03 2.89 3.32
C PHE A 412 10.62 3.46 3.35
N SER A 413 9.87 3.23 2.28
CA SER A 413 8.47 3.58 2.15
C SER A 413 7.58 2.51 2.81
N LEU A 414 6.83 2.89 3.84
CA LEU A 414 5.97 1.99 4.61
C LEU A 414 4.58 1.89 3.97
N THR A 415 4.40 0.94 3.08
CA THR A 415 3.13 0.70 2.40
C THR A 415 2.01 0.35 3.38
N GLY A 416 0.82 0.95 3.16
CA GLY A 416 -0.30 0.83 4.08
C GLY A 416 -1.09 -0.46 3.98
N GLN A 417 -1.40 -0.94 2.77
CA GLN A 417 -2.24 -2.12 2.54
C GLN A 417 -1.43 -3.41 2.44
N PRO A 418 -2.02 -4.59 2.74
CA PRO A 418 -1.28 -5.85 2.87
C PRO A 418 -0.62 -6.31 1.57
N THR A 419 -1.20 -5.96 0.42
CA THR A 419 -0.65 -6.35 -0.89
C THR A 419 -0.77 -5.24 -1.94
N ALA A 420 -0.70 -3.96 -1.52
CA ALA A 420 -0.62 -2.87 -2.50
C ALA A 420 0.65 -2.98 -3.37
N CYS A 421 1.72 -3.53 -2.82
CA CYS A 421 2.92 -3.86 -3.58
C CYS A 421 2.65 -4.97 -4.59
N GLY A 422 2.14 -6.12 -4.17
CA GLY A 422 1.87 -7.25 -5.04
C GLY A 422 0.75 -6.99 -6.05
N THR A 423 -0.47 -6.74 -5.57
CA THR A 423 -1.66 -6.69 -6.44
C THR A 423 -1.75 -5.42 -7.27
N ALA A 424 -1.49 -4.26 -6.66
CA ALA A 424 -1.66 -3.01 -7.37
C ALA A 424 -0.46 -2.66 -8.25
N ARG A 425 0.73 -2.93 -7.79
CA ARG A 425 1.98 -2.50 -8.43
C ARG A 425 2.57 -3.56 -9.34
N GLU A 426 2.68 -4.80 -8.88
CA GLU A 426 3.38 -5.86 -9.61
C GLU A 426 2.57 -6.50 -10.74
N VAL A 427 1.24 -6.68 -10.58
CA VAL A 427 0.43 -7.42 -11.56
C VAL A 427 -0.32 -6.54 -12.57
N GLY A 428 -0.03 -5.25 -12.59
CA GLY A 428 -0.49 -4.37 -13.65
C GLY A 428 -1.94 -3.87 -13.52
N THR A 429 -2.47 -3.73 -12.32
CA THR A 429 -3.81 -3.15 -12.11
C THR A 429 -3.85 -1.62 -12.15
N PHE A 430 -2.72 -0.92 -12.23
CA PHE A 430 -2.71 0.50 -12.58
C PHE A 430 -3.02 0.72 -14.06
N SER A 431 -3.69 1.83 -14.37
CA SER A 431 -4.13 2.18 -15.71
C SER A 431 -2.99 2.25 -16.75
N HIS A 432 -1.78 2.53 -16.33
CA HIS A 432 -0.59 2.66 -17.18
C HIS A 432 0.33 1.44 -17.16
N ARG A 433 0.02 0.40 -16.36
CA ARG A 433 0.91 -0.76 -16.16
C ARG A 433 0.42 -2.04 -16.82
N LEU A 434 1.37 -2.91 -17.12
CA LEU A 434 1.25 -4.33 -17.41
C LEU A 434 1.93 -5.11 -16.25
N PRO A 435 1.78 -6.44 -16.15
CA PRO A 435 2.41 -7.22 -15.07
C PRO A 435 3.93 -7.01 -14.98
N ALA A 436 4.48 -7.17 -13.78
CA ALA A 436 5.91 -7.08 -13.44
C ALA A 436 6.54 -5.69 -13.73
N ASP A 437 5.84 -4.60 -13.37
CA ASP A 437 6.24 -3.19 -13.59
C ASP A 437 6.37 -2.78 -15.06
N LEU A 438 5.93 -3.58 -15.99
CA LEU A 438 5.88 -3.20 -17.39
C LEU A 438 4.84 -2.09 -17.60
N VAL A 439 4.96 -1.33 -18.67
CA VAL A 439 4.08 -0.19 -18.98
C VAL A 439 3.45 -0.32 -20.35
N VAL A 440 2.20 0.13 -20.46
CA VAL A 440 1.41 -0.01 -21.69
C VAL A 440 1.95 0.78 -22.87
N ASN A 441 2.59 1.93 -22.65
CA ASN A 441 3.12 2.80 -23.70
C ASN A 441 4.46 2.32 -24.29
N ASN A 442 5.10 1.28 -23.74
CA ASN A 442 6.33 0.71 -24.27
C ASN A 442 6.00 -0.51 -25.19
N PRO A 443 6.33 -0.46 -26.47
CA PRO A 443 6.03 -1.55 -27.41
C PRO A 443 6.73 -2.87 -27.03
N GLN A 444 7.97 -2.86 -26.53
CA GLN A 444 8.65 -4.08 -26.12
C GLN A 444 7.93 -4.74 -24.93
N HIS A 445 7.41 -3.94 -23.99
CA HIS A 445 6.63 -4.43 -22.85
C HIS A 445 5.32 -5.10 -23.31
N ARG A 446 4.63 -4.52 -24.28
CA ARG A 446 3.43 -5.12 -24.87
C ARG A 446 3.75 -6.44 -25.58
N ARG A 447 4.81 -6.49 -26.43
CA ARG A 447 5.24 -7.75 -27.09
C ARG A 447 5.60 -8.83 -26.07
N PHE A 448 6.28 -8.46 -24.98
CA PHE A 448 6.63 -9.40 -23.91
C PHE A 448 5.38 -9.95 -23.22
N THR A 449 4.40 -9.12 -22.93
CA THR A 449 3.13 -9.52 -22.34
C THR A 449 2.32 -10.41 -23.29
N GLU A 450 2.26 -10.06 -24.59
CA GLU A 450 1.61 -10.86 -25.61
C GLU A 450 2.24 -12.26 -25.75
N ALA A 451 3.56 -12.35 -25.62
CA ALA A 451 4.25 -13.65 -25.67
C ALA A 451 3.84 -14.57 -24.51
N ILE A 452 3.63 -14.00 -23.30
CA ILE A 452 3.24 -14.79 -22.11
C ILE A 452 1.76 -15.16 -22.14
N TRP A 453 0.89 -14.23 -22.55
CA TRP A 453 -0.55 -14.46 -22.65
C TRP A 453 -0.96 -15.15 -23.98
N ASP A 454 0.02 -15.56 -24.77
CA ASP A 454 -0.12 -16.21 -26.09
C ASP A 454 -0.98 -15.43 -27.10
N LEU A 455 -0.96 -14.11 -26.99
CA LEU A 455 -1.73 -13.21 -27.86
C LEU A 455 -1.05 -13.03 -29.23
N PRO A 456 -1.83 -12.69 -30.28
CA PRO A 456 -1.27 -12.27 -31.55
C PRO A 456 -0.36 -11.04 -31.39
N VAL A 457 0.72 -10.98 -32.18
CA VAL A 457 1.62 -9.82 -32.17
C VAL A 457 0.85 -8.55 -32.59
N GLY A 458 0.91 -7.51 -31.76
CA GLY A 458 0.20 -6.24 -31.97
C GLY A 458 -1.20 -6.20 -31.34
N TYR A 459 -1.65 -7.26 -30.69
CA TYR A 459 -2.97 -7.31 -30.07
C TYR A 459 -3.15 -6.25 -28.99
N LEU A 460 -2.12 -6.01 -28.16
CA LEU A 460 -2.15 -5.00 -27.10
C LEU A 460 -1.83 -3.56 -27.57
N ASP A 461 -1.63 -3.33 -28.88
CA ASP A 461 -1.42 -1.97 -29.39
C ASP A 461 -2.69 -1.09 -29.26
N GLU A 462 -3.87 -1.71 -29.18
CA GLU A 462 -5.11 -0.98 -28.89
C GLU A 462 -5.14 -0.33 -27.48
N ILE A 463 -4.28 -0.78 -26.57
CA ILE A 463 -4.16 -0.25 -25.22
C ILE A 463 -2.82 0.45 -24.97
N GLU A 464 -2.17 0.99 -25.97
CA GLU A 464 -0.87 1.66 -25.84
C GLU A 464 -0.91 2.94 -24.99
N ASN A 465 -2.08 3.56 -24.83
CA ASN A 465 -2.27 4.74 -24.02
C ASN A 465 -2.81 4.38 -22.63
N PRO A 466 -2.30 5.02 -21.55
CA PRO A 466 -2.86 4.84 -20.21
C PRO A 466 -4.34 5.21 -20.14
N GLY A 467 -5.10 4.47 -19.35
CA GLY A 467 -6.49 4.79 -19.02
C GLY A 467 -6.60 5.84 -17.91
N PHE A 468 -7.81 6.02 -17.40
CA PHE A 468 -8.08 6.95 -16.31
C PHE A 468 -7.55 6.41 -14.98
N HIS A 469 -6.86 7.28 -14.22
CA HIS A 469 -6.51 6.99 -12.83
C HIS A 469 -7.71 7.24 -11.90
N THR A 470 -7.65 6.73 -10.67
CA THR A 470 -8.78 6.73 -9.71
C THR A 470 -9.51 8.07 -9.62
N VAL A 471 -8.81 9.17 -9.33
CA VAL A 471 -9.48 10.48 -9.19
C VAL A 471 -10.18 10.90 -10.49
N LYS A 472 -9.54 10.64 -11.62
CA LYS A 472 -10.12 10.94 -12.94
C LYS A 472 -11.36 10.08 -13.22
N ILE A 473 -11.36 8.79 -12.87
CA ILE A 473 -12.56 7.92 -12.97
C ILE A 473 -13.75 8.57 -12.26
N PHE A 474 -13.56 9.01 -11.00
CA PHE A 474 -14.64 9.64 -10.23
C PHE A 474 -15.04 11.04 -10.75
N ARG A 475 -14.09 11.82 -11.26
CA ARG A 475 -14.38 13.10 -11.94
C ARG A 475 -15.18 12.88 -13.22
N GLU A 476 -14.79 11.91 -14.04
CA GLU A 476 -15.52 11.57 -15.27
C GLU A 476 -16.90 10.93 -14.97
N MET A 477 -16.99 10.12 -13.91
CA MET A 477 -18.29 9.62 -13.41
C MET A 477 -19.20 10.77 -13.00
N SER A 478 -18.68 11.78 -12.29
CA SER A 478 -19.49 12.94 -11.90
C SER A 478 -19.93 13.83 -13.08
N LYS A 479 -19.30 13.72 -14.23
CA LYS A 479 -19.69 14.37 -15.48
C LYS A 479 -20.62 13.52 -16.36
N GLY A 480 -20.96 12.30 -15.92
CA GLY A 480 -21.76 11.35 -16.71
C GLY A 480 -20.99 10.68 -17.85
N ASN A 481 -19.67 10.63 -17.80
CA ASN A 481 -18.82 10.00 -18.83
C ASN A 481 -18.46 8.55 -18.52
N ILE A 482 -18.87 8.00 -17.38
CA ILE A 482 -18.69 6.58 -17.00
C ILE A 482 -20.07 5.95 -16.87
N ASP A 483 -20.40 5.00 -17.74
CA ASP A 483 -21.69 4.27 -17.74
C ASP A 483 -21.65 3.03 -16.84
N PHE A 484 -20.44 2.43 -16.65
CA PHE A 484 -20.26 1.22 -15.86
C PHE A 484 -19.02 1.34 -14.95
N LEU A 485 -19.21 1.17 -13.63
CA LEU A 485 -18.15 1.10 -12.64
C LEU A 485 -18.24 -0.23 -11.88
N TRP A 486 -17.17 -1.02 -11.92
CA TRP A 486 -17.01 -2.18 -11.03
C TRP A 486 -15.98 -1.88 -9.94
N SER A 487 -16.39 -1.91 -8.69
CA SER A 487 -15.53 -1.64 -7.53
C SER A 487 -15.38 -2.90 -6.67
N ALA A 488 -14.16 -3.27 -6.33
CA ALA A 488 -13.89 -4.45 -5.48
C ALA A 488 -13.16 -4.06 -4.20
N HIS A 489 -13.73 -4.42 -3.05
CA HIS A 489 -13.14 -4.23 -1.71
C HIS A 489 -12.74 -2.80 -1.37
N ASN A 490 -13.58 -1.84 -1.76
CA ASN A 490 -13.37 -0.43 -1.58
C ASN A 490 -14.59 0.26 -0.96
N ASN A 491 -14.38 1.00 0.12
CA ASN A 491 -15.41 1.87 0.68
C ASN A 491 -15.19 3.33 0.24
N TRP A 492 -15.34 3.57 -1.07
CA TRP A 492 -15.05 4.86 -1.70
C TRP A 492 -15.94 6.00 -1.23
N ALA A 493 -17.18 5.72 -0.83
CA ALA A 493 -18.09 6.71 -0.26
C ALA A 493 -17.62 7.27 1.11
N VAL A 494 -16.52 6.73 1.65
CA VAL A 494 -15.83 7.25 2.84
C VAL A 494 -14.42 7.72 2.48
N SER A 495 -13.71 6.99 1.60
CA SER A 495 -12.27 7.19 1.40
C SER A 495 -11.89 8.16 0.29
N MET A 496 -12.76 8.42 -0.68
CA MET A 496 -12.44 9.39 -1.74
C MET A 496 -12.34 10.81 -1.19
N PRO A 497 -11.44 11.65 -1.72
CA PRO A 497 -11.44 13.08 -1.43
C PRO A 497 -12.65 13.75 -2.08
N ASN A 498 -12.98 14.96 -1.66
CA ASN A 498 -14.08 15.76 -2.22
C ASN A 498 -15.40 14.97 -2.35
N LEU A 499 -15.76 14.26 -1.29
CA LEU A 499 -16.99 13.45 -1.26
C LEU A 499 -18.25 14.29 -1.49
N THR A 500 -18.23 15.57 -1.15
CA THR A 500 -19.34 16.51 -1.43
C THR A 500 -19.70 16.47 -2.90
N ARG A 501 -18.73 16.50 -3.78
CA ARG A 501 -18.91 16.40 -5.22
C ARG A 501 -19.23 14.96 -5.64
N PHE A 502 -18.42 13.99 -5.27
CA PHE A 502 -18.54 12.61 -5.78
C PHE A 502 -19.80 11.88 -5.30
N LEU A 503 -20.41 12.31 -4.21
CA LEU A 503 -21.72 11.82 -3.74
C LEU A 503 -22.91 12.70 -4.21
N GLY A 504 -22.67 13.68 -5.09
CA GLY A 504 -23.72 14.57 -5.61
C GLY A 504 -24.34 15.51 -4.57
N ARG A 505 -23.67 15.73 -3.43
CA ARG A 505 -24.21 16.60 -2.36
C ARG A 505 -24.11 18.09 -2.65
N ASP A 506 -23.36 18.47 -3.66
CA ASP A 506 -23.27 19.85 -4.18
C ASP A 506 -24.39 20.18 -5.19
N GLY A 507 -25.22 19.20 -5.53
CA GLY A 507 -26.30 19.34 -6.50
C GLY A 507 -25.82 19.44 -7.95
N LYS A 508 -24.54 19.18 -8.23
CA LYS A 508 -23.92 19.28 -9.55
C LYS A 508 -23.56 17.92 -10.17
N ASN A 509 -23.62 16.86 -9.38
CA ASN A 509 -23.26 15.52 -9.80
C ASN A 509 -24.51 14.67 -10.05
N GLU A 510 -24.85 14.48 -11.31
CA GLU A 510 -25.91 13.55 -11.73
C GLU A 510 -25.35 12.16 -12.08
N GLY A 511 -24.06 12.06 -12.43
CA GLY A 511 -23.45 10.86 -12.99
C GLY A 511 -23.40 9.65 -12.08
N ILE A 512 -23.31 9.81 -10.74
CA ILE A 512 -23.33 8.67 -9.81
C ILE A 512 -24.66 7.89 -9.87
N ASN A 513 -25.77 8.57 -10.16
CA ASN A 513 -27.08 7.94 -10.29
C ASN A 513 -27.22 7.20 -11.63
N ASP A 514 -26.63 7.74 -12.69
CA ASP A 514 -26.72 7.19 -14.05
C ASP A 514 -25.69 6.06 -14.27
N THR A 515 -24.58 6.07 -13.56
CA THR A 515 -23.56 5.01 -13.65
C THR A 515 -24.11 3.69 -13.09
N PHE A 516 -24.00 2.61 -13.84
CA PHE A 516 -24.27 1.26 -13.33
C PHE A 516 -23.10 0.79 -12.46
N ILE A 517 -23.32 0.65 -11.16
CA ILE A 517 -22.27 0.37 -10.15
C ILE A 517 -22.40 -1.06 -9.65
N VAL A 518 -21.32 -1.84 -9.80
CA VAL A 518 -21.17 -3.19 -9.24
C VAL A 518 -20.15 -3.14 -8.12
N ILE A 519 -20.44 -3.80 -7.00
CA ILE A 519 -19.52 -3.85 -5.84
C ILE A 519 -19.32 -5.27 -5.37
N ASN A 520 -18.06 -5.77 -5.40
CA ASN A 520 -17.68 -6.97 -4.64
C ASN A 520 -17.31 -6.54 -3.22
N GLU A 521 -17.99 -7.09 -2.23
CA GLU A 521 -17.72 -6.73 -0.84
C GLU A 521 -18.06 -7.91 0.12
N VAL A 522 -17.46 -7.86 1.28
CA VAL A 522 -17.63 -8.86 2.36
C VAL A 522 -18.72 -8.47 3.32
N TYR A 523 -18.85 -7.17 3.57
CA TYR A 523 -19.83 -6.56 4.47
C TYR A 523 -20.54 -5.37 3.80
N PRO A 524 -21.75 -5.02 4.22
CA PRO A 524 -22.36 -3.76 3.78
C PRO A 524 -21.47 -2.57 4.18
N THR A 525 -21.26 -1.66 3.24
CA THR A 525 -20.49 -0.42 3.44
C THR A 525 -21.31 0.78 2.99
N LEU A 526 -20.81 2.00 3.23
CA LEU A 526 -21.49 3.17 2.70
C LEU A 526 -21.51 3.15 1.16
N SER A 527 -20.51 2.57 0.53
CA SER A 527 -20.44 2.44 -0.94
C SER A 527 -21.47 1.48 -1.49
N THR A 528 -21.82 0.39 -0.78
CA THR A 528 -22.84 -0.55 -1.24
C THR A 528 -24.23 0.10 -1.35
N GLN A 529 -24.47 1.22 -0.64
CA GLN A 529 -25.71 1.98 -0.76
C GLN A 529 -25.88 2.64 -2.12
N TYR A 530 -24.80 2.82 -2.89
CA TYR A 530 -24.83 3.37 -4.24
C TYR A 530 -24.81 2.30 -5.35
N ALA A 531 -24.66 1.02 -4.98
CA ALA A 531 -24.57 -0.07 -5.95
C ALA A 531 -25.90 -0.41 -6.61
N ASN A 532 -25.84 -0.79 -7.88
CA ASN A 532 -26.90 -1.49 -8.59
C ASN A 532 -26.88 -3.00 -8.28
N VAL A 533 -25.64 -3.56 -8.16
CA VAL A 533 -25.44 -4.96 -7.79
C VAL A 533 -24.34 -5.05 -6.74
N VAL A 534 -24.59 -5.81 -5.68
CA VAL A 534 -23.59 -6.17 -4.66
C VAL A 534 -23.34 -7.68 -4.74
N LEU A 535 -22.08 -8.06 -4.92
CA LEU A 535 -21.65 -9.45 -5.05
C LEU A 535 -20.92 -9.89 -3.77
N PRO A 536 -21.40 -10.91 -3.06
CA PRO A 536 -20.80 -11.37 -1.80
C PRO A 536 -19.49 -12.08 -2.06
N ALA A 537 -18.39 -11.53 -1.51
CA ALA A 537 -17.04 -12.04 -1.70
C ALA A 537 -16.56 -12.87 -0.49
N ALA A 538 -15.75 -13.90 -0.77
CA ALA A 538 -14.99 -14.62 0.23
C ALA A 538 -13.90 -13.74 0.84
N LEU A 539 -13.69 -13.87 2.16
CA LEU A 539 -12.74 -13.06 2.91
C LEU A 539 -11.48 -13.88 3.28
N TRP A 540 -10.29 -13.37 2.99
CA TRP A 540 -9.03 -13.85 3.52
C TRP A 540 -8.92 -15.40 3.48
N VAL A 541 -8.81 -16.09 4.62
CA VAL A 541 -8.66 -17.55 4.70
C VAL A 541 -9.91 -18.38 4.29
N GLU A 542 -10.96 -17.74 3.79
CA GLU A 542 -12.08 -18.39 3.09
C GLU A 542 -11.72 -18.71 1.63
N ARG A 543 -10.54 -18.27 1.17
CA ARG A 543 -9.96 -18.51 -0.16
C ARG A 543 -8.45 -18.67 -0.08
N GLU A 544 -7.81 -19.02 -1.18
CA GLU A 544 -6.36 -19.12 -1.33
C GLU A 544 -5.78 -17.82 -1.90
N GLY A 545 -4.52 -17.47 -1.60
CA GLY A 545 -3.89 -16.31 -2.22
C GLY A 545 -2.51 -15.95 -1.72
N GLN A 546 -1.93 -14.90 -2.31
CA GLN A 546 -0.65 -14.34 -1.91
C GLN A 546 -0.76 -12.84 -1.65
N PHE A 547 -0.02 -12.35 -0.66
CA PHE A 547 0.16 -10.94 -0.39
C PHE A 547 1.64 -10.55 -0.54
N GLY A 548 1.90 -9.45 -1.24
CA GLY A 548 3.22 -8.83 -1.32
C GLY A 548 3.30 -7.64 -0.37
N ASN A 549 4.12 -7.73 0.68
CA ASN A 549 4.23 -6.69 1.71
C ASN A 549 5.17 -5.53 1.32
N ALA A 550 5.36 -4.54 2.22
CA ALA A 550 6.14 -3.35 1.93
C ALA A 550 7.66 -3.58 1.83
N GLU A 551 8.19 -4.72 2.27
CA GLU A 551 9.60 -5.09 2.08
C GLU A 551 9.85 -5.99 0.86
N ARG A 552 8.90 -6.08 -0.07
CA ARG A 552 8.97 -6.99 -1.24
C ARG A 552 8.84 -8.48 -0.87
N ARG A 553 8.34 -8.82 0.32
CA ARG A 553 8.13 -10.21 0.74
C ARG A 553 6.78 -10.69 0.25
N THR A 554 6.78 -11.75 -0.53
CA THR A 554 5.57 -12.49 -0.90
C THR A 554 5.29 -13.57 0.13
N GLY A 555 4.11 -13.53 0.73
CA GLY A 555 3.60 -14.55 1.66
C GLY A 555 2.33 -15.19 1.12
N VAL A 556 2.14 -16.47 1.38
CA VAL A 556 0.97 -17.25 1.00
C VAL A 556 0.02 -17.37 2.17
N PHE A 557 -1.26 -17.31 1.93
CA PHE A 557 -2.30 -17.73 2.86
C PHE A 557 -3.16 -18.82 2.24
N GLU A 558 -3.41 -19.85 3.03
CA GLU A 558 -4.16 -21.03 2.62
C GLU A 558 -5.67 -20.83 2.92
N LYS A 559 -6.51 -21.47 2.09
CA LYS A 559 -7.92 -21.61 2.44
C LYS A 559 -8.05 -22.52 3.66
N ALA A 560 -8.52 -21.96 4.77
CA ALA A 560 -8.66 -22.68 6.04
C ALA A 560 -10.12 -22.96 6.42
N VAL A 561 -11.07 -22.14 5.95
CA VAL A 561 -12.50 -22.28 6.22
C VAL A 561 -13.33 -21.99 4.97
N ASP A 562 -14.56 -22.46 4.94
CA ASP A 562 -15.48 -22.16 3.85
C ASP A 562 -16.11 -20.77 4.02
N PRO A 563 -16.37 -20.05 2.91
CA PRO A 563 -17.10 -18.79 2.96
C PRO A 563 -18.55 -18.98 3.39
N PRO A 564 -19.18 -17.99 4.03
CA PRO A 564 -20.54 -18.10 4.51
C PRO A 564 -21.56 -18.01 3.37
N GLY A 565 -22.62 -18.82 3.47
CA GLY A 565 -23.73 -18.81 2.53
C GLY A 565 -23.28 -19.08 1.09
N GLU A 566 -23.59 -18.16 0.18
CA GLU A 566 -23.25 -18.26 -1.24
C GLU A 566 -22.07 -17.38 -1.64
N ALA A 567 -21.33 -16.81 -0.69
CA ALA A 567 -20.16 -15.97 -1.00
C ALA A 567 -19.11 -16.72 -1.81
N LYS A 568 -18.48 -16.06 -2.79
CA LYS A 568 -17.59 -16.67 -3.77
C LYS A 568 -16.21 -15.99 -3.77
N TRP A 569 -15.21 -16.73 -4.20
CA TRP A 569 -13.87 -16.20 -4.50
C TRP A 569 -13.95 -15.21 -5.67
N ASP A 570 -13.28 -14.08 -5.57
CA ASP A 570 -13.30 -13.01 -6.60
C ASP A 570 -12.84 -13.51 -7.98
N VAL A 571 -11.90 -14.46 -8.05
CA VAL A 571 -11.50 -15.08 -9.33
C VAL A 571 -12.69 -15.80 -9.98
N TRP A 572 -13.49 -16.52 -9.18
CA TRP A 572 -14.71 -17.17 -9.70
C TRP A 572 -15.71 -16.15 -10.24
N ILE A 573 -15.93 -15.06 -9.50
CA ILE A 573 -16.85 -13.98 -9.91
C ILE A 573 -16.39 -13.35 -11.23
N LEU A 574 -15.10 -13.03 -11.32
CA LEU A 574 -14.49 -12.44 -12.51
C LEU A 574 -14.60 -13.36 -13.72
N LEU A 575 -14.33 -14.66 -13.56
CA LEU A 575 -14.39 -15.63 -14.66
C LEU A 575 -15.82 -15.89 -15.14
N GLN A 576 -16.78 -15.95 -14.22
CA GLN A 576 -18.19 -16.07 -14.58
C GLN A 576 -18.72 -14.88 -15.40
N VAL A 577 -18.30 -13.67 -15.05
CA VAL A 577 -18.63 -12.47 -15.84
C VAL A 577 -17.85 -12.47 -17.15
N ALA A 578 -16.54 -12.78 -17.12
CA ALA A 578 -15.70 -12.82 -18.32
C ALA A 578 -16.25 -13.80 -19.37
N LYS A 579 -16.66 -15.00 -18.95
CA LYS A 579 -17.27 -16.01 -19.80
C LYS A 579 -18.47 -15.48 -20.57
N ARG A 580 -19.39 -14.79 -19.88
CA ARG A 580 -20.62 -14.23 -20.49
C ARG A 580 -20.31 -13.03 -21.41
N VAL A 581 -19.38 -12.17 -21.01
CA VAL A 581 -19.00 -10.98 -21.80
C VAL A 581 -18.25 -11.35 -23.06
N LEU A 582 -17.32 -12.31 -22.97
CA LEU A 582 -16.48 -12.75 -24.09
C LEU A 582 -17.16 -13.79 -24.99
N GLU A 583 -18.38 -14.23 -24.69
CA GLU A 583 -19.13 -15.18 -25.51
C GLU A 583 -19.21 -14.72 -26.98
N GLY A 584 -18.75 -15.59 -27.88
CA GLY A 584 -18.72 -15.35 -29.34
C GLY A 584 -17.58 -14.45 -29.80
N LYS A 585 -16.68 -14.01 -28.93
CA LYS A 585 -15.44 -13.31 -29.29
C LYS A 585 -14.30 -14.31 -29.50
N GLN A 586 -13.32 -13.92 -30.33
CA GLN A 586 -12.17 -14.76 -30.65
C GLN A 586 -10.85 -14.00 -30.45
N ILE A 587 -9.82 -14.72 -30.02
CA ILE A 587 -8.42 -14.28 -30.05
C ILE A 587 -7.68 -15.24 -31.01
N GLY A 588 -7.21 -14.70 -32.13
CA GLY A 588 -6.73 -15.56 -33.22
C GLY A 588 -7.86 -16.44 -33.77
N ASN A 589 -7.73 -17.77 -33.65
CA ASN A 589 -8.74 -18.74 -34.05
C ASN A 589 -9.50 -19.36 -32.89
N ASP A 590 -9.14 -19.01 -31.63
CA ASP A 590 -9.68 -19.65 -30.43
C ASP A 590 -10.80 -18.79 -29.82
N ASP A 591 -11.71 -19.43 -29.07
CA ASP A 591 -12.67 -18.73 -28.22
C ASP A 591 -11.90 -17.86 -27.22
N ALA A 592 -12.28 -16.58 -27.10
CA ALA A 592 -11.50 -15.62 -26.31
C ALA A 592 -11.42 -15.97 -24.82
N PHE A 593 -12.50 -16.53 -24.25
CA PHE A 593 -12.51 -16.95 -22.85
C PHE A 593 -11.61 -18.17 -22.62
N ASP A 594 -11.73 -19.18 -23.49
CA ASP A 594 -10.90 -20.40 -23.39
C ASP A 594 -9.43 -20.07 -23.62
N HIS A 595 -9.10 -19.18 -24.56
CA HIS A 595 -7.74 -18.72 -24.82
C HIS A 595 -7.10 -18.07 -23.58
N LEU A 596 -7.83 -17.17 -22.90
CA LEU A 596 -7.29 -16.44 -21.75
C LEU A 596 -7.31 -17.24 -20.45
N PHE A 597 -8.31 -18.10 -20.24
CA PHE A 597 -8.58 -18.71 -18.93
C PHE A 597 -8.75 -20.23 -18.93
N GLY A 598 -8.69 -20.88 -20.10
CA GLY A 598 -8.83 -22.33 -20.19
C GLY A 598 -7.78 -23.15 -19.43
N PHE A 599 -6.67 -22.50 -18.99
CA PHE A 599 -5.65 -23.15 -18.16
C PHE A 599 -6.09 -23.38 -16.69
N ILE A 600 -7.16 -22.69 -16.25
CA ILE A 600 -7.71 -22.79 -14.89
C ILE A 600 -9.21 -23.09 -14.85
N TRP A 601 -9.91 -23.04 -15.98
CA TRP A 601 -11.36 -23.19 -16.04
C TRP A 601 -11.79 -24.38 -16.91
N ASP A 602 -12.62 -25.25 -16.36
CA ASP A 602 -13.27 -26.37 -17.05
C ASP A 602 -14.63 -25.95 -17.57
N LYS A 603 -14.76 -25.83 -18.88
CA LYS A 603 -15.97 -25.35 -19.54
C LYS A 603 -17.13 -26.32 -19.40
N GLU A 604 -16.88 -27.63 -19.30
CA GLU A 604 -17.92 -28.66 -19.16
C GLU A 604 -18.50 -28.67 -17.75
N LYS A 605 -17.66 -28.46 -16.74
CA LYS A 605 -18.09 -28.37 -15.34
C LYS A 605 -18.63 -27.01 -14.96
N ASP A 606 -18.31 -25.98 -15.75
CA ASP A 606 -18.54 -24.56 -15.45
C ASP A 606 -17.93 -24.13 -14.09
N ASP A 607 -16.72 -24.62 -13.81
CA ASP A 607 -16.00 -24.38 -12.56
C ASP A 607 -14.49 -24.55 -12.78
N PHE A 608 -13.70 -24.31 -11.76
CA PHE A 608 -12.25 -24.50 -11.80
C PHE A 608 -11.83 -25.94 -12.16
N ILE A 609 -10.70 -26.09 -12.84
CA ILE A 609 -10.11 -27.39 -13.20
C ILE A 609 -9.73 -28.18 -11.95
N GLY A 610 -9.15 -27.50 -10.94
CA GLY A 610 -8.70 -28.06 -9.69
C GLY A 610 -9.33 -27.42 -8.44
N ASN A 611 -8.85 -27.78 -7.27
CA ASN A 611 -9.21 -27.11 -6.02
C ASN A 611 -8.60 -25.69 -5.96
N ALA A 612 -8.93 -24.92 -4.91
CA ALA A 612 -8.49 -23.53 -4.74
C ALA A 612 -6.95 -23.38 -4.80
N ARG A 613 -6.20 -24.31 -4.18
CA ARG A 613 -4.72 -24.31 -4.19
C ARG A 613 -4.16 -24.59 -5.57
N GLU A 614 -4.68 -25.59 -6.26
CA GLU A 614 -4.24 -25.95 -7.61
C GLU A 614 -4.51 -24.82 -8.59
N THR A 615 -5.68 -24.21 -8.53
CA THR A 615 -6.04 -23.04 -9.33
C THR A 615 -5.12 -21.86 -9.04
N ASN A 616 -4.92 -21.54 -7.78
CA ASN A 616 -4.07 -20.42 -7.37
C ASN A 616 -2.60 -20.63 -7.77
N ARG A 617 -2.09 -21.89 -7.65
CA ARG A 617 -0.77 -22.28 -8.14
C ARG A 617 -0.64 -22.09 -9.65
N ALA A 618 -1.63 -22.53 -10.43
CA ALA A 618 -1.59 -22.38 -11.88
C ALA A 618 -1.54 -20.89 -12.30
N ILE A 619 -2.33 -20.04 -11.65
CA ILE A 619 -2.29 -18.60 -11.88
C ILE A 619 -0.90 -18.01 -11.52
N TRP A 620 -0.33 -18.43 -10.39
CA TRP A 620 0.99 -17.98 -9.96
C TRP A 620 2.09 -18.39 -10.93
N GLU A 621 2.08 -19.63 -11.41
CA GLU A 621 3.10 -20.12 -12.34
C GLU A 621 3.04 -19.40 -13.69
N GLU A 622 1.86 -19.01 -14.20
CA GLU A 622 1.77 -18.16 -15.39
C GLU A 622 2.32 -16.76 -15.10
N TYR A 623 1.92 -16.14 -13.97
CA TYR A 623 2.43 -14.82 -13.58
C TYR A 623 3.96 -14.84 -13.38
N ARG A 624 4.51 -15.87 -12.80
CA ARG A 624 5.96 -16.04 -12.58
C ARG A 624 6.80 -15.99 -13.85
N ILE A 625 6.24 -16.32 -15.03
CA ILE A 625 6.93 -16.20 -16.31
C ILE A 625 7.39 -14.76 -16.57
N PHE A 626 6.62 -13.74 -16.11
CA PHE A 626 7.02 -12.33 -16.23
C PHE A 626 8.34 -12.02 -15.54
N SER A 627 8.67 -12.72 -14.49
CA SER A 627 9.91 -12.55 -13.72
C SER A 627 10.96 -13.62 -14.01
N ASN A 628 10.59 -14.69 -14.71
CA ASN A 628 11.49 -15.76 -15.16
C ASN A 628 11.21 -16.13 -16.62
N PRO A 629 11.61 -15.27 -17.57
CA PRO A 629 11.30 -15.44 -18.99
C PRO A 629 11.86 -16.73 -19.61
N THR A 630 12.83 -17.39 -18.96
CA THR A 630 13.35 -18.69 -19.44
C THR A 630 12.30 -19.80 -19.48
N LEU A 631 11.18 -19.61 -18.78
CA LEU A 631 10.04 -20.54 -18.79
C LEU A 631 9.18 -20.46 -20.06
N ASN A 632 9.42 -19.45 -20.92
CA ASN A 632 8.70 -19.25 -22.18
C ASN A 632 9.66 -18.73 -23.25
N GLU A 633 9.89 -19.53 -24.31
CA GLU A 633 10.87 -19.21 -25.36
C GLU A 633 10.59 -17.88 -26.06
N ARG A 634 9.31 -17.56 -26.34
CA ARG A 634 8.92 -16.29 -27.00
C ARG A 634 9.21 -15.09 -26.08
N ALA A 635 8.86 -15.20 -24.80
CA ALA A 635 9.15 -14.17 -23.81
C ALA A 635 10.67 -14.00 -23.63
N GLN A 636 11.44 -15.10 -23.58
CA GLN A 636 12.89 -15.06 -23.46
C GLN A 636 13.55 -14.33 -24.65
N ALA A 637 13.10 -14.58 -25.87
CA ALA A 637 13.61 -13.92 -27.07
C ALA A 637 13.38 -12.41 -27.02
N ILE A 638 12.19 -11.96 -26.56
CA ILE A 638 11.88 -10.54 -26.40
C ILE A 638 12.65 -9.91 -25.22
N ASN A 639 12.78 -10.63 -24.11
CA ASN A 639 13.58 -10.20 -22.96
C ASN A 639 15.05 -9.91 -23.37
N ASN A 640 15.63 -10.78 -24.19
CA ASN A 640 16.99 -10.64 -24.69
C ASN A 640 17.12 -9.64 -25.83
N ASN A 641 16.02 -9.24 -26.47
CA ASN A 641 15.99 -8.48 -27.71
C ASN A 641 16.70 -9.20 -28.86
N ASP A 642 16.41 -10.49 -29.04
CA ASP A 642 17.11 -11.34 -30.04
C ASP A 642 16.84 -10.89 -31.49
N SER A 643 15.70 -10.23 -31.75
CA SER A 643 15.40 -9.62 -33.05
C SER A 643 16.16 -8.33 -33.33
N GLY A 644 16.64 -7.63 -32.28
CA GLY A 644 17.28 -6.31 -32.37
C GLY A 644 16.31 -5.15 -32.64
N ASP A 645 14.99 -5.38 -32.56
CA ASP A 645 13.95 -4.37 -32.87
C ASP A 645 13.78 -3.31 -31.77
N PHE A 646 14.37 -3.50 -30.58
CA PHE A 646 14.16 -2.68 -29.42
C PHE A 646 15.48 -2.03 -28.93
N PRO A 647 15.41 -1.02 -28.05
CA PRO A 647 16.62 -0.32 -27.54
C PRO A 647 17.56 -1.21 -26.73
N GLY A 648 17.09 -2.32 -26.16
CA GLY A 648 17.90 -3.18 -25.30
C GLY A 648 17.12 -4.32 -24.67
N LYS A 649 17.77 -5.02 -23.73
CA LYS A 649 17.17 -6.10 -22.95
C LYS A 649 16.23 -5.55 -21.88
N LEU A 650 15.15 -6.29 -21.56
CA LEU A 650 14.23 -5.94 -20.46
C LEU A 650 14.80 -6.27 -19.08
N LYS A 651 15.70 -7.26 -18.97
CA LYS A 651 16.30 -7.72 -17.69
C LYS A 651 15.21 -8.14 -16.67
N MET A 652 14.20 -8.91 -17.12
CA MET A 652 13.08 -9.32 -16.26
C MET A 652 13.48 -10.29 -15.16
N GLU A 653 14.56 -11.07 -15.37
CA GLU A 653 15.17 -11.96 -14.38
C GLU A 653 15.63 -11.22 -13.10
N ALA A 654 15.80 -9.92 -13.17
CA ALA A 654 16.11 -9.08 -12.01
C ALA A 654 14.98 -8.97 -10.97
N LYS A 655 13.79 -9.52 -11.28
CA LYS A 655 12.62 -9.61 -10.38
C LYS A 655 12.22 -11.06 -10.11
N GLN A 656 13.11 -12.00 -10.26
CA GLN A 656 12.81 -13.41 -10.19
C GLN A 656 11.97 -13.79 -8.96
N LEU A 657 10.91 -14.57 -9.22
CA LEU A 657 10.02 -15.15 -8.23
C LEU A 657 10.22 -16.66 -8.15
N ALA A 658 10.08 -17.22 -6.96
CA ALA A 658 10.13 -18.66 -6.72
C ALA A 658 8.84 -19.37 -7.18
N PRO A 659 8.85 -20.71 -7.36
CA PRO A 659 7.64 -21.50 -7.47
C PRO A 659 6.70 -21.30 -6.26
N TYR A 660 5.40 -21.49 -6.47
CA TYR A 660 4.37 -21.28 -5.46
C TYR A 660 4.66 -21.96 -4.11
N ASP A 661 4.97 -23.25 -4.13
CA ASP A 661 5.14 -24.06 -2.93
C ASP A 661 6.32 -23.61 -2.06
N VAL A 662 7.36 -23.02 -2.66
CA VAL A 662 8.52 -22.52 -1.94
C VAL A 662 8.15 -21.39 -0.97
N TYR A 663 7.21 -20.52 -1.34
CA TYR A 663 6.75 -19.45 -0.44
C TYR A 663 5.97 -19.98 0.75
N LEU A 664 5.25 -21.07 0.58
CA LEU A 664 4.52 -21.73 1.66
C LEU A 664 5.48 -22.41 2.63
N GLU A 665 6.44 -23.17 2.10
CA GLU A 665 7.46 -23.90 2.88
C GLU A 665 8.39 -22.99 3.67
N GLN A 666 8.72 -21.80 3.14
CA GLN A 666 9.66 -20.84 3.73
C GLN A 666 8.96 -19.66 4.43
N HIS A 667 7.65 -19.73 4.70
CA HIS A 667 6.88 -18.68 5.37
C HIS A 667 7.01 -17.29 4.69
N GLY A 668 7.19 -17.27 3.37
CA GLY A 668 7.36 -16.09 2.55
C GLY A 668 8.81 -15.71 2.27
N LEU A 669 9.07 -15.14 1.09
CA LEU A 669 10.41 -14.72 0.63
C LEU A 669 10.39 -13.32 0.04
N THR A 670 11.46 -12.58 0.27
CA THR A 670 11.70 -11.24 -0.27
C THR A 670 12.34 -11.35 -1.66
N TRP A 671 11.67 -10.87 -2.69
CA TRP A 671 12.18 -10.90 -4.06
C TRP A 671 13.21 -9.77 -4.34
N PRO A 672 14.10 -9.92 -5.35
CA PRO A 672 14.30 -11.07 -6.23
C PRO A 672 14.71 -12.33 -5.46
N VAL A 673 14.08 -13.45 -5.78
CA VAL A 673 14.47 -14.75 -5.18
C VAL A 673 15.43 -15.46 -6.11
N ARG A 674 16.50 -16.02 -5.58
CA ARG A 674 17.56 -16.68 -6.36
C ARG A 674 17.64 -18.15 -5.99
N GLU A 675 17.73 -19.01 -6.99
CA GLU A 675 18.05 -20.41 -6.77
C GLU A 675 19.57 -20.60 -6.79
N VAL A 676 20.12 -21.06 -5.68
CA VAL A 676 21.54 -21.33 -5.49
C VAL A 676 21.68 -22.75 -4.93
N ASP A 677 22.36 -23.63 -5.65
CA ASP A 677 22.58 -25.04 -5.26
C ASP A 677 21.28 -25.77 -4.85
N GLY A 678 20.18 -25.50 -5.54
CA GLY A 678 18.87 -26.11 -5.29
C GLY A 678 18.10 -25.51 -4.10
N LYS A 679 18.59 -24.41 -3.51
CA LYS A 679 17.90 -23.65 -2.47
C LYS A 679 17.44 -22.31 -3.02
N TRP A 680 16.23 -21.90 -2.65
CA TRP A 680 15.70 -20.59 -2.96
C TRP A 680 16.04 -19.61 -1.85
N LEU A 681 16.82 -18.57 -2.19
CA LEU A 681 17.30 -17.57 -1.25
C LEU A 681 16.64 -16.21 -1.53
N PRO A 682 16.24 -15.46 -0.49
CA PRO A 682 15.71 -14.10 -0.62
C PRO A 682 16.81 -13.10 -0.99
N THR A 683 16.42 -11.91 -1.44
CA THR A 683 17.32 -10.77 -1.56
C THR A 683 16.85 -9.68 -0.59
N LEU A 684 17.57 -9.47 0.49
CA LEU A 684 17.25 -8.53 1.54
C LEU A 684 17.64 -7.10 1.13
N TRP A 685 18.89 -6.90 0.78
CA TRP A 685 19.44 -5.63 0.28
C TRP A 685 19.53 -5.70 -1.25
N ARG A 686 18.58 -5.06 -1.88
CA ARG A 686 18.23 -5.29 -3.27
C ARG A 686 19.37 -5.07 -4.25
N PHE A 687 20.18 -4.04 -4.02
CA PHE A 687 21.27 -3.65 -4.92
C PHE A 687 22.64 -4.12 -4.46
N ALA A 688 22.77 -4.73 -3.27
CA ALA A 688 24.01 -5.32 -2.82
C ALA A 688 24.32 -6.60 -3.61
N ASN A 689 25.57 -6.73 -4.05
CA ASN A 689 26.07 -7.94 -4.67
C ASN A 689 26.46 -8.98 -3.61
N GLY A 690 26.56 -10.23 -4.02
CA GLY A 690 26.94 -11.35 -3.14
C GLY A 690 25.77 -12.13 -2.56
N PRO A 691 26.05 -13.25 -1.90
CA PRO A 691 25.04 -14.11 -1.29
C PRO A 691 24.40 -13.42 -0.10
N GLN A 692 23.09 -13.56 0.03
CA GLN A 692 22.29 -13.08 1.15
C GLN A 692 21.52 -14.27 1.71
N GLU A 693 21.78 -14.61 2.95
CA GLU A 693 21.10 -15.72 3.62
C GLU A 693 20.23 -15.20 4.77
N GLU A 694 19.05 -15.72 4.85
CA GLU A 694 18.17 -15.61 6.01
C GLU A 694 18.33 -16.89 6.82
N GLY A 695 18.82 -16.79 8.05
CA GLY A 695 19.02 -17.93 8.93
C GLY A 695 18.32 -17.76 10.26
N TYR A 696 18.14 -18.87 10.98
CA TYR A 696 17.62 -18.90 12.34
C TYR A 696 18.74 -19.40 13.24
N ASP A 697 18.94 -18.76 14.41
CA ASP A 697 19.76 -19.34 15.47
C ASP A 697 18.98 -20.42 16.24
N GLU A 698 19.64 -21.07 17.18
CA GLU A 698 19.05 -22.14 18.02
C GLU A 698 17.88 -21.65 18.89
N VAL A 699 17.67 -20.34 18.99
CA VAL A 699 16.60 -19.69 19.78
C VAL A 699 15.47 -19.17 18.86
N GLY A 700 15.58 -19.35 17.52
CA GLY A 700 14.63 -18.85 16.55
C GLY A 700 14.78 -17.34 16.25
N ILE A 701 15.89 -16.74 16.66
CA ILE A 701 16.24 -15.36 16.30
C ILE A 701 17.01 -15.39 14.98
N THR A 702 16.53 -14.65 14.00
CA THR A 702 17.17 -14.59 12.69
C THR A 702 18.57 -14.02 12.81
N GLN A 703 19.55 -14.78 12.37
CA GLN A 703 20.88 -14.26 12.05
C GLN A 703 20.95 -14.04 10.54
N TYR A 704 21.24 -12.81 10.15
CA TYR A 704 21.54 -12.50 8.76
C TYR A 704 23.04 -12.67 8.55
N GLY A 705 23.41 -13.53 7.61
CA GLY A 705 24.78 -13.57 7.11
C GLY A 705 25.09 -12.26 6.42
N THR A 706 25.68 -11.32 7.16
CA THR A 706 26.28 -10.11 6.56
C THR A 706 27.73 -10.36 6.14
N GLU A 707 28.29 -11.50 6.50
CA GLU A 707 29.61 -11.93 6.04
C GLU A 707 29.57 -12.21 4.53
N GLY A 708 30.29 -11.41 3.75
CA GLY A 708 30.37 -11.54 2.29
C GLY A 708 29.34 -10.73 1.51
N LEU A 709 28.52 -9.87 2.16
CA LEU A 709 27.90 -8.77 1.43
C LEU A 709 29.04 -7.97 0.81
N ALA A 710 29.09 -7.99 -0.52
CA ALA A 710 30.08 -7.20 -1.22
C ALA A 710 29.87 -5.72 -0.89
N GLU A 711 30.95 -4.99 -0.68
CA GLU A 711 30.93 -3.53 -0.63
C GLU A 711 30.37 -2.95 -1.94
N ASP A 712 30.26 -3.78 -2.97
CA ASP A 712 29.87 -3.45 -4.32
C ASP A 712 28.36 -3.49 -4.51
N ILE A 713 27.78 -2.39 -5.02
CA ILE A 713 26.36 -2.19 -5.27
C ILE A 713 26.10 -2.12 -6.77
N SER A 714 25.05 -2.79 -7.25
CA SER A 714 24.65 -2.75 -8.65
C SER A 714 23.20 -2.29 -8.82
N PHE A 715 23.02 -1.11 -9.39
CA PHE A 715 21.70 -0.58 -9.75
C PHE A 715 21.26 -1.14 -11.11
N TYR A 716 20.98 -2.41 -11.18
CA TYR A 716 20.85 -3.27 -12.35
C TYR A 716 19.76 -2.87 -13.37
N LYS A 717 18.74 -2.09 -12.95
CA LYS A 717 17.67 -1.64 -13.85
C LYS A 717 17.99 -0.33 -14.56
N THR A 718 18.84 0.52 -14.01
CA THR A 718 19.24 1.75 -14.68
C THR A 718 20.10 1.44 -15.91
N ALA A 719 19.97 2.23 -16.97
CA ALA A 719 20.61 1.93 -18.26
C ALA A 719 22.14 1.95 -18.16
N ASP A 720 22.69 2.83 -17.33
CA ASP A 720 24.11 3.07 -17.10
C ASP A 720 24.61 2.57 -15.73
N GLY A 721 23.77 1.85 -14.98
CA GLY A 721 24.08 1.42 -13.62
C GLY A 721 24.00 2.52 -12.56
N LYS A 722 23.50 3.73 -12.91
CA LYS A 722 23.48 4.90 -12.03
C LYS A 722 22.05 5.37 -11.74
N PRO A 723 21.58 5.38 -10.48
CA PRO A 723 20.37 6.07 -10.08
C PRO A 723 20.48 7.57 -10.27
N SER A 724 19.33 8.22 -10.41
CA SER A 724 19.25 9.65 -10.65
C SER A 724 19.09 10.43 -9.35
N VAL A 725 20.01 11.32 -9.04
CA VAL A 725 19.83 12.38 -8.04
C VAL A 725 19.09 13.53 -8.72
N VAL A 726 17.78 13.67 -8.42
CA VAL A 726 16.91 14.62 -9.14
C VAL A 726 16.67 15.84 -8.27
N PHE A 727 17.14 17.02 -8.69
CA PHE A 727 16.79 18.27 -7.99
C PHE A 727 15.30 18.54 -8.09
N ARG A 728 14.67 18.82 -6.93
CA ARG A 728 13.27 19.23 -6.82
C ARG A 728 13.16 20.40 -5.82
N PRO A 729 12.69 21.56 -6.28
CA PRO A 729 12.60 22.73 -5.41
C PRO A 729 11.47 22.61 -4.39
N TYR A 730 11.48 23.50 -3.41
CA TYR A 730 10.32 23.76 -2.60
C TYR A 730 9.25 24.48 -3.43
N GLU A 731 8.04 24.02 -3.35
CA GLU A 731 6.84 24.64 -3.90
C GLU A 731 5.78 24.76 -2.81
N PRO A 732 5.09 25.91 -2.68
CA PRO A 732 4.03 26.05 -1.71
C PRO A 732 2.91 25.03 -1.90
N PRO A 733 2.16 24.67 -0.84
CA PRO A 733 0.95 23.87 -0.96
C PRO A 733 -0.08 24.51 -1.90
N ALA A 734 -0.98 23.68 -2.46
CA ALA A 734 -2.05 24.13 -3.35
C ALA A 734 -3.02 25.13 -2.68
N GLU A 735 -3.20 24.99 -1.38
CA GLU A 735 -3.94 25.94 -0.52
C GLU A 735 -3.08 26.28 0.70
N SER A 736 -3.24 27.50 1.21
CA SER A 736 -2.66 27.95 2.48
C SER A 736 -3.74 28.61 3.33
N PRO A 737 -3.65 28.58 4.68
CA PRO A 737 -4.58 29.25 5.55
C PRO A 737 -4.69 30.74 5.23
N ASP A 738 -5.92 31.27 5.33
CA ASP A 738 -6.24 32.66 5.13
C ASP A 738 -7.26 33.13 6.19
N GLU A 739 -7.75 34.37 6.06
CA GLU A 739 -8.72 34.94 7.02
C GLU A 739 -10.05 34.17 7.08
N GLU A 740 -10.48 33.54 5.98
CA GLU A 740 -11.74 32.79 5.92
C GLU A 740 -11.56 31.33 6.38
N TYR A 741 -10.43 30.68 6.06
CA TYR A 741 -10.11 29.29 6.41
C TYR A 741 -8.76 29.23 7.15
N PRO A 742 -8.72 29.61 8.42
CA PRO A 742 -7.47 29.89 9.14
C PRO A 742 -6.72 28.68 9.66
N PHE A 743 -7.25 27.45 9.49
CA PHE A 743 -6.67 26.23 10.01
C PHE A 743 -6.23 25.27 8.89
N TRP A 744 -5.07 24.66 9.08
CA TRP A 744 -4.72 23.43 8.38
C TRP A 744 -5.52 22.25 8.91
N PHE A 745 -5.96 21.36 8.05
CA PHE A 745 -6.65 20.13 8.40
C PHE A 745 -5.93 18.92 7.81
N CYS A 746 -5.53 17.98 8.67
CA CYS A 746 -4.88 16.73 8.34
C CYS A 746 -5.78 15.55 8.71
N THR A 747 -5.88 14.57 7.83
CA THR A 747 -6.55 13.29 8.10
C THR A 747 -5.53 12.20 8.42
N GLY A 748 -5.92 11.18 9.20
CA GLY A 748 -5.01 10.10 9.54
C GLY A 748 -5.69 8.84 10.07
N ARG A 749 -4.88 7.94 10.65
CA ARG A 749 -5.31 6.65 11.19
C ARG A 749 -5.15 6.59 12.70
N LEU A 750 -5.94 5.70 13.31
CA LEU A 750 -5.80 5.28 14.69
C LEU A 750 -5.67 3.75 14.76
N LEU A 751 -5.05 3.25 15.83
CA LEU A 751 -4.60 1.86 15.96
C LEU A 751 -5.73 0.84 15.87
N GLU A 752 -6.86 1.10 16.50
CA GLU A 752 -7.95 0.16 16.64
C GLU A 752 -8.71 -0.08 15.33
N HIS A 753 -8.76 0.94 14.47
CA HIS A 753 -9.50 0.84 13.23
C HIS A 753 -8.61 0.73 11.99
N TRP A 754 -9.00 -0.19 11.11
CA TRP A 754 -8.37 -0.32 9.82
C TRP A 754 -9.10 0.53 8.78
N HIS A 755 -8.38 1.50 8.20
CA HIS A 755 -8.84 2.35 7.11
C HIS A 755 -10.20 3.01 7.42
N THR A 756 -11.27 2.71 6.63
CA THR A 756 -12.63 3.24 6.81
C THR A 756 -13.45 2.53 7.92
N GLY A 757 -12.82 1.67 8.70
CA GLY A 757 -13.47 0.96 9.79
C GLY A 757 -14.47 -0.13 9.37
N SER A 758 -14.69 -0.35 8.08
CA SER A 758 -15.72 -1.26 7.55
C SER A 758 -15.67 -2.68 8.13
N MET A 759 -14.51 -3.15 8.57
CA MET A 759 -14.35 -4.45 9.22
C MET A 759 -14.11 -4.34 10.71
N THR A 760 -13.16 -3.49 11.13
CA THR A 760 -12.74 -3.42 12.54
C THR A 760 -13.81 -2.85 13.46
N ARG A 761 -14.77 -2.07 12.97
CA ARG A 761 -15.92 -1.61 13.78
C ARG A 761 -16.94 -2.72 14.07
N ARG A 762 -16.86 -3.86 13.35
CA ARG A 762 -17.65 -5.09 13.62
C ARG A 762 -17.01 -5.96 14.69
N ILE A 763 -15.77 -5.66 15.08
CA ILE A 763 -15.12 -6.29 16.22
C ILE A 763 -15.47 -5.48 17.46
N SER A 764 -16.29 -6.05 18.34
CA SER A 764 -16.87 -5.33 19.49
C SER A 764 -15.82 -4.73 20.42
N GLU A 765 -14.69 -5.41 20.61
CA GLU A 765 -13.59 -4.97 21.46
C GLU A 765 -12.89 -3.75 20.87
N LEU A 766 -12.59 -3.75 19.58
CA LEU A 766 -11.95 -2.63 18.90
C LEU A 766 -12.89 -1.43 18.83
N ASN A 767 -14.17 -1.66 18.50
CA ASN A 767 -15.16 -0.58 18.41
C ASN A 767 -15.46 0.05 19.78
N ARG A 768 -15.45 -0.75 20.85
CA ARG A 768 -15.60 -0.23 22.23
C ARG A 768 -14.38 0.57 22.68
N ALA A 769 -13.17 0.16 22.26
CA ALA A 769 -11.93 0.90 22.56
C ALA A 769 -11.88 2.27 21.88
N LEU A 770 -12.48 2.39 20.67
CA LEU A 770 -12.54 3.63 19.91
C LEU A 770 -13.88 3.73 19.16
N PRO A 771 -14.96 4.16 19.84
CA PRO A 771 -16.30 4.10 19.28
C PRO A 771 -16.63 5.20 18.26
N GLU A 772 -15.93 6.36 18.32
CA GLU A 772 -16.18 7.53 17.47
C GLU A 772 -14.87 8.19 17.01
N ALA A 773 -14.95 8.91 15.90
CA ALA A 773 -13.90 9.79 15.45
C ALA A 773 -14.04 11.16 16.18
N LEU A 774 -12.91 11.72 16.59
CA LEU A 774 -12.83 13.02 17.24
C LEU A 774 -11.94 13.96 16.44
N LEU A 775 -12.20 15.26 16.53
CA LEU A 775 -11.34 16.31 16.00
C LEU A 775 -10.34 16.72 17.08
N ASP A 776 -9.09 16.32 16.90
CA ASP A 776 -8.02 16.77 17.79
C ASP A 776 -7.62 18.21 17.43
N ILE A 777 -7.62 19.10 18.43
CA ILE A 777 -7.37 20.53 18.30
C ILE A 777 -6.55 21.04 19.49
N ASN A 778 -5.73 22.07 19.26
CA ASN A 778 -4.96 22.70 20.31
C ASN A 778 -5.89 23.42 21.33
N PRO A 779 -5.66 23.24 22.64
CA PRO A 779 -6.46 23.94 23.68
C PRO A 779 -6.47 25.47 23.56
N ALA A 780 -5.39 26.08 23.05
CA ALA A 780 -5.32 27.52 22.84
C ALA A 780 -6.29 27.99 21.74
N ASP A 781 -6.41 27.19 20.65
CA ASP A 781 -7.35 27.48 19.56
C ASP A 781 -8.80 27.30 20.03
N CYS A 782 -9.09 26.25 20.80
CA CYS A 782 -10.40 26.11 21.46
C CYS A 782 -10.80 27.35 22.28
N LYS A 783 -9.86 27.85 23.06
CA LYS A 783 -10.10 29.07 23.86
C LYS A 783 -10.39 30.30 23.00
N LYS A 784 -9.63 30.48 21.90
CA LYS A 784 -9.85 31.59 20.94
C LYS A 784 -11.23 31.52 20.29
N LEU A 785 -11.69 30.29 19.96
CA LEU A 785 -12.97 30.03 19.29
C LEU A 785 -14.16 29.94 20.26
N GLY A 786 -13.95 29.95 21.58
CA GLY A 786 -15.01 29.75 22.57
C GLY A 786 -15.61 28.34 22.56
N ILE A 787 -14.82 27.34 22.17
CA ILE A 787 -15.18 25.93 22.09
C ILE A 787 -14.60 25.19 23.29
N ALA A 788 -15.35 24.25 23.85
CA ALA A 788 -14.89 23.36 24.92
C ALA A 788 -14.63 21.94 24.43
N ASP A 789 -13.84 21.19 25.21
CA ASP A 789 -13.67 19.74 24.98
C ASP A 789 -15.02 19.02 24.99
N GLY A 790 -15.26 18.15 24.01
CA GLY A 790 -16.53 17.43 23.83
C GLY A 790 -17.62 18.22 23.08
N ASP A 791 -17.44 19.51 22.80
CA ASP A 791 -18.39 20.27 21.97
C ASP A 791 -18.49 19.69 20.55
N ARG A 792 -19.67 19.77 19.95
CA ARG A 792 -19.90 19.46 18.55
C ARG A 792 -19.62 20.69 17.69
N VAL A 793 -18.86 20.51 16.64
CA VAL A 793 -18.46 21.57 15.72
C VAL A 793 -18.72 21.17 14.28
N LYS A 794 -18.97 22.17 13.45
CA LYS A 794 -18.95 22.06 11.99
C LYS A 794 -17.60 22.53 11.50
N VAL A 795 -16.91 21.63 10.76
CA VAL A 795 -15.67 21.93 10.06
C VAL A 795 -16.01 22.14 8.58
N SER A 796 -15.63 23.29 8.04
CA SER A 796 -15.96 23.67 6.66
C SER A 796 -14.70 24.08 5.90
N SER A 797 -14.59 23.64 4.65
CA SER A 797 -13.59 24.06 3.66
C SER A 797 -14.28 24.70 2.46
N ARG A 798 -13.50 25.05 1.43
CA ARG A 798 -14.03 25.48 0.12
C ARG A 798 -14.77 24.35 -0.62
N HIS A 799 -14.57 23.10 -0.22
CA HIS A 799 -15.03 21.90 -0.92
C HIS A 799 -16.26 21.26 -0.27
N GLY A 800 -16.48 21.51 1.01
CA GLY A 800 -17.62 20.99 1.74
C GLY A 800 -17.47 21.08 3.25
N SER A 801 -18.33 20.38 3.99
CA SER A 801 -18.32 20.42 5.44
C SER A 801 -18.80 19.11 6.07
N PHE A 802 -18.37 18.89 7.32
CA PHE A 802 -18.81 17.78 8.16
C PHE A 802 -18.95 18.25 9.62
N GLU A 803 -19.65 17.45 10.41
CA GLU A 803 -19.77 17.68 11.85
C GLU A 803 -19.04 16.61 12.64
N ILE A 804 -18.38 17.02 13.72
CA ILE A 804 -17.57 16.14 14.55
C ILE A 804 -17.48 16.69 15.97
N ARG A 805 -17.19 15.83 16.93
CA ARG A 805 -16.94 16.21 18.32
C ARG A 805 -15.47 16.57 18.52
N VAL A 806 -15.21 17.64 19.29
CA VAL A 806 -13.86 18.12 19.59
C VAL A 806 -13.20 17.31 20.70
N SER A 807 -11.90 17.07 20.59
CA SER A 807 -11.03 16.59 21.64
C SER A 807 -9.81 17.50 21.81
N THR A 808 -9.55 17.93 23.04
CA THR A 808 -8.35 18.69 23.42
C THR A 808 -7.29 17.82 24.10
N ALA A 809 -7.59 16.54 24.29
CA ALA A 809 -6.72 15.54 24.92
C ALA A 809 -6.66 14.24 24.10
N GLY A 810 -6.71 14.36 22.76
CA GLY A 810 -6.64 13.26 21.84
C GLY A 810 -5.28 12.58 21.80
N ARG A 811 -5.16 11.57 20.95
CA ARG A 811 -3.90 10.83 20.75
C ARG A 811 -2.92 11.59 19.86
N THR A 812 -3.42 12.50 19.07
CA THR A 812 -2.66 13.43 18.26
C THR A 812 -2.72 14.80 18.91
N GLU A 813 -1.57 15.43 19.05
CA GLU A 813 -1.47 16.74 19.68
C GLU A 813 -1.08 17.78 18.61
N PRO A 814 -2.06 18.42 17.95
CA PRO A 814 -1.78 19.44 16.93
C PRO A 814 -1.20 20.72 17.56
N PRO A 815 -0.25 21.41 16.92
CA PRO A 815 0.12 22.78 17.28
C PRO A 815 -1.03 23.75 16.98
N GLU A 816 -0.92 25.01 17.45
CA GLU A 816 -1.89 26.06 17.11
C GLU A 816 -2.01 26.23 15.60
N GLY A 817 -3.23 26.40 15.09
CA GLY A 817 -3.52 26.53 13.67
C GLY A 817 -3.61 25.21 12.90
N MET A 818 -3.42 24.06 13.56
CA MET A 818 -3.48 22.73 12.95
C MET A 818 -4.59 21.88 13.58
N LEU A 819 -5.27 21.09 12.75
CA LEU A 819 -6.34 20.16 13.16
C LEU A 819 -6.05 18.76 12.65
N PHE A 820 -6.50 17.75 13.38
CA PHE A 820 -6.41 16.36 12.97
C PHE A 820 -7.72 15.62 13.21
N ALA A 821 -8.15 14.81 12.25
CA ALA A 821 -9.24 13.86 12.47
C ALA A 821 -9.01 12.52 11.75
N PRO A 822 -9.41 11.38 12.35
CA PRO A 822 -9.37 10.10 11.67
C PRO A 822 -10.58 9.94 10.73
N PHE A 823 -10.41 9.18 9.65
CA PHE A 823 -11.44 9.03 8.61
C PHE A 823 -12.20 7.68 8.66
N PHE A 824 -12.19 6.97 9.79
CA PHE A 824 -12.82 5.65 9.89
C PHE A 824 -14.35 5.68 10.11
N ALA A 825 -14.92 6.80 10.49
CA ALA A 825 -16.30 6.91 10.94
C ALA A 825 -17.22 7.44 9.83
N LYS A 826 -18.24 6.63 9.47
CA LYS A 826 -19.28 7.03 8.50
C LYS A 826 -20.18 8.16 9.03
N GLU A 827 -20.23 8.34 10.35
CA GLU A 827 -21.01 9.37 11.04
C GLU A 827 -20.38 10.77 10.95
N SER A 828 -19.06 10.80 10.66
CA SER A 828 -18.27 12.04 10.49
C SER A 828 -17.41 11.91 9.25
N LEU A 829 -18.01 12.11 8.08
CA LEU A 829 -17.34 11.95 6.77
C LEU A 829 -16.37 13.10 6.52
N VAL A 830 -15.19 13.05 7.13
CA VAL A 830 -14.19 14.13 7.08
C VAL A 830 -13.76 14.47 5.65
N ASN A 831 -13.79 13.49 4.75
CA ASN A 831 -13.43 13.69 3.34
C ASN A 831 -14.48 14.49 2.52
N LEU A 832 -15.63 14.86 3.11
CA LEU A 832 -16.52 15.86 2.53
C LEU A 832 -15.83 17.22 2.41
N ALA A 833 -14.93 17.55 3.35
CA ALA A 833 -14.19 18.80 3.35
C ALA A 833 -12.82 18.73 2.66
N VAL A 834 -12.28 17.56 2.41
CA VAL A 834 -10.96 17.39 1.78
C VAL A 834 -11.05 17.67 0.28
N HIS A 835 -10.10 18.45 -0.26
CA HIS A 835 -9.98 18.73 -1.69
C HIS A 835 -9.51 17.50 -2.49
N ASP A 836 -9.68 17.52 -3.81
CA ASP A 836 -9.24 16.46 -4.73
C ASP A 836 -8.04 16.85 -5.61
N TYR A 837 -7.22 17.80 -5.15
CA TYR A 837 -5.91 18.07 -5.75
C TYR A 837 -5.02 16.84 -5.64
N TYR A 838 -4.15 16.63 -6.61
CA TYR A 838 -3.24 15.49 -6.60
C TYR A 838 -1.84 15.85 -7.13
N CYS A 839 -0.86 15.01 -6.82
CA CYS A 839 0.48 15.11 -7.39
C CYS A 839 0.42 14.90 -8.91
N PRO A 840 0.84 15.87 -9.74
CA PRO A 840 0.75 15.77 -11.20
C PRO A 840 1.53 14.60 -11.80
N LEU A 841 2.59 14.09 -11.13
CA LEU A 841 3.34 12.93 -11.58
C LEU A 841 2.63 11.62 -11.22
N SER A 842 2.36 11.40 -9.93
CA SER A 842 1.83 10.13 -9.42
C SER A 842 0.32 9.99 -9.49
N LYS A 843 -0.41 11.09 -9.63
CA LYS A 843 -1.88 11.18 -9.54
C LYS A 843 -2.43 10.81 -8.14
N GLU A 844 -1.57 10.82 -7.12
CA GLU A 844 -1.97 10.60 -5.73
C GLU A 844 -2.57 11.87 -5.12
N PRO A 845 -3.79 11.84 -4.54
CA PRO A 845 -4.41 13.02 -3.95
C PRO A 845 -3.76 13.43 -2.64
N ASP A 846 -3.89 14.73 -2.34
CA ASP A 846 -3.42 15.33 -1.11
C ASP A 846 -4.52 15.33 -0.04
N TYR A 847 -4.35 14.53 1.00
CA TYR A 847 -5.27 14.42 2.13
C TYR A 847 -4.80 15.16 3.39
N LYS A 848 -3.68 15.90 3.31
CA LYS A 848 -2.96 16.34 4.51
C LYS A 848 -2.98 17.84 4.72
N LYS A 849 -3.44 18.61 3.76
CA LYS A 849 -3.29 20.07 3.75
C LYS A 849 -4.53 20.81 3.23
N THR A 850 -5.71 20.44 3.66
CA THR A 850 -6.92 21.23 3.34
C THR A 850 -7.07 22.40 4.32
N CYS A 851 -7.45 23.59 3.82
CA CYS A 851 -7.72 24.73 4.66
C CYS A 851 -9.18 24.76 5.11
N VAL A 852 -9.40 24.94 6.42
CA VAL A 852 -10.74 24.86 7.04
C VAL A 852 -11.00 25.96 8.05
N LYS A 853 -12.29 26.19 8.33
CA LYS A 853 -12.79 26.94 9.50
C LYS A 853 -13.66 26.04 10.38
N ILE A 854 -13.82 26.45 11.64
CA ILE A 854 -14.60 25.72 12.65
C ILE A 854 -15.69 26.66 13.20
N GLU A 855 -16.88 26.11 13.32
CA GLU A 855 -18.02 26.79 13.92
C GLU A 855 -18.68 25.87 14.94
N LYS A 856 -19.04 26.34 16.11
CA LYS A 856 -19.81 25.59 17.12
C LYS A 856 -21.22 25.35 16.61
N VAL A 857 -21.72 24.09 16.72
CA VAL A 857 -23.09 23.70 16.32
C VAL A 857 -24.04 23.87 17.50
#